data_05415977c2790269410a7e21e3d8f8c7
#
_entry.id   05415977c2790269410a7e21e3d8f8c7
#
_cell.length_a   1.000
_cell.length_b   1.000
_cell.length_c   1.000
_cell.angle_alpha   90.00
_cell.angle_beta   90.00
_cell.angle_gamma   90.00
#
_symmetry.space_group_name_H-M   'P 1'
#
loop_
_entity.id
_entity.type
_entity.pdbx_description
1 polymer ?
#
loop_
_entity_poly.entity_id
_entity_poly.type
_entity_poly.pdbx_seq_one_letter_code
_entity_poly.pdbx_strand_id
1 'polypeptide(L)'
;MKILPKTYTPSEIEDKLYQSWMDRGYFHAEVDERKKPFCIVMPPPNITGQLHMGHALDNTMQDILIRFRRMQGYSALWQPGTDHAAIATEVKVIEKLKKEGRDKEQLGRDKFLEECWDWKEEYGNRIINQLKKLGSSADWDRERFTMDEGCSEAVKEVFLRLYEKGYIYRGSRIINWCPVCQTTISDAEVEHVDKDGFFWHIKYPIVGEEGAYVEIATTRPETLLGDTAVAVNPEDERYTALVGKLLKLPLTDREIPVIADSYVDPEFGTGCVKITPAHDPNDFEVGKRHNLPEITILNDDATVRCPGSSYDGMDRYEARKAMVKDLEAAGLLVKVVPHSHAVGVHDRCKTVIEPMIKPQWFVKMEEMAKPAIEALKTGELKFVPESYGKTYLNWLEGIHDWCISRQLWWGHRIPAYYCDKCGEVVVARDMPETCPHCGGHSFRQEEDTLDTWFSSALWPFSTLGWPEDTPEYRYFYPTDVLVTGYDIIFFWVIRMVFSGIEQTGKLPFHTVLIHGLVRDSEGRKMSKSLGNGIDPLEVIERYGADALRLTLMTGNAPGNDMRFYWERVESARNFANKIWNAARFIEMNLGETMPAEPAASALLPQDRWVLHRLNSLTGEVTENLEKFELGIALQKVYDFIWEEFCDWYIEMVKPRLWNKEDPTREAALWTLREVLSRALKLLHPFMPFITEEVFLSLNEEESIMISAWPECEERFSFPEDAAEVERIKDAVREIRRIRTSMNVAPGQQAEVFVVSEDKAVLDSFRRAEDFFRVLGRASEVKLQQDKTGIQEDAVSAVIPGAMIYIPFADLVDVEKEKERLKREEERLENEIARADGMLRNEKFLAKAPADKVAAEQEKRKKYEEMLEKVREQRKQLGA
;
A
#
# COMPACT_ATOMS: atom_id res chain seq x y z
N MET A 1 -35.21 -21.56 5.04
CA MET A 1 -33.74 -21.66 4.87
C MET A 1 -33.38 -21.63 3.38
N LYS A 2 -32.40 -20.87 2.97
CA LYS A 2 -31.80 -20.88 1.63
C LYS A 2 -30.84 -22.05 1.58
N ILE A 3 -30.97 -22.93 0.59
CA ILE A 3 -30.07 -24.08 0.42
C ILE A 3 -28.90 -23.65 -0.46
N LEU A 4 -27.67 -23.78 0.04
CA LEU A 4 -26.49 -23.45 -0.71
C LEU A 4 -26.23 -24.45 -1.85
N PRO A 5 -25.91 -23.99 -3.07
CA PRO A 5 -25.52 -24.87 -4.17
C PRO A 5 -24.26 -25.68 -3.87
N LYS A 6 -24.02 -26.74 -4.66
CA LYS A 6 -22.88 -27.63 -4.43
C LYS A 6 -21.53 -26.93 -4.50
N THR A 7 -21.41 -25.93 -5.34
CA THR A 7 -20.15 -25.21 -5.61
C THR A 7 -20.34 -23.73 -5.33
N TYR A 8 -19.35 -23.10 -4.71
CA TYR A 8 -19.29 -21.66 -4.57
C TYR A 8 -18.86 -21.03 -5.89
N THR A 9 -19.69 -20.12 -6.43
CA THR A 9 -19.42 -19.40 -7.68
C THR A 9 -19.57 -17.89 -7.41
N PRO A 10 -18.48 -17.17 -7.14
CA PRO A 10 -18.52 -15.73 -6.80
C PRO A 10 -19.30 -14.89 -7.81
N SER A 11 -19.08 -15.10 -9.11
CA SER A 11 -19.71 -14.35 -10.20
C SER A 11 -21.25 -14.45 -10.25
N GLU A 12 -21.84 -15.47 -9.64
CA GLU A 12 -23.29 -15.63 -9.56
C GLU A 12 -23.90 -14.92 -8.34
N ILE A 13 -23.08 -14.55 -7.36
CA ILE A 13 -23.47 -14.11 -6.02
C ILE A 13 -23.11 -12.63 -5.80
N GLU A 14 -21.87 -12.22 -6.08
CA GLU A 14 -21.33 -10.94 -5.66
C GLU A 14 -22.12 -9.74 -6.19
N ASP A 15 -22.44 -9.70 -7.47
CA ASP A 15 -23.20 -8.58 -8.06
C ASP A 15 -24.61 -8.47 -7.48
N LYS A 16 -25.27 -9.60 -7.23
CA LYS A 16 -26.63 -9.62 -6.67
C LYS A 16 -26.65 -9.14 -5.23
N LEU A 17 -25.68 -9.58 -4.42
CA LEU A 17 -25.56 -9.14 -3.04
C LEU A 17 -25.25 -7.66 -2.97
N TYR A 18 -24.28 -7.19 -3.77
CA TYR A 18 -23.90 -5.79 -3.78
C TYR A 18 -25.09 -4.88 -4.16
N GLN A 19 -25.83 -5.25 -5.20
CA GLN A 19 -27.01 -4.51 -5.60
C GLN A 19 -28.08 -4.51 -4.48
N SER A 20 -28.30 -5.66 -3.82
CA SER A 20 -29.23 -5.76 -2.70
C SER A 20 -28.84 -4.85 -1.53
N TRP A 21 -27.55 -4.74 -1.20
CA TRP A 21 -27.07 -3.82 -0.16
C TRP A 21 -27.29 -2.36 -0.54
N MET A 22 -27.05 -2.01 -1.82
CA MET A 22 -27.33 -0.67 -2.36
C MET A 22 -28.82 -0.34 -2.27
N ASP A 23 -29.70 -1.21 -2.78
CA ASP A 23 -31.14 -1.00 -2.82
C ASP A 23 -31.76 -0.84 -1.41
N ARG A 24 -31.14 -1.45 -0.41
CA ARG A 24 -31.55 -1.36 1.00
C ARG A 24 -30.91 -0.19 1.76
N GLY A 25 -30.01 0.54 1.14
CA GLY A 25 -29.34 1.69 1.75
C GLY A 25 -28.37 1.35 2.88
N TYR A 26 -27.80 0.13 2.92
CA TYR A 26 -26.92 -0.29 4.03
C TYR A 26 -25.61 0.47 4.09
N PHE A 27 -25.21 1.16 3.03
CA PHE A 27 -23.98 1.95 2.98
C PHE A 27 -24.19 3.39 3.44
N HIS A 28 -25.45 3.86 3.47
CA HIS A 28 -25.77 5.22 3.83
C HIS A 28 -25.57 5.48 5.33
N ALA A 29 -24.89 6.57 5.66
CA ALA A 29 -24.65 6.99 7.02
C ALA A 29 -25.50 8.23 7.36
N GLU A 30 -26.42 8.07 8.29
CA GLU A 30 -27.27 9.16 8.73
C GLU A 30 -26.63 9.97 9.86
N VAL A 31 -26.94 11.26 9.91
CA VAL A 31 -26.68 12.11 11.08
C VAL A 31 -27.65 11.69 12.19
N ASP A 32 -27.18 10.89 13.14
CA ASP A 32 -27.97 10.40 14.27
C ASP A 32 -27.21 10.64 15.58
N GLU A 33 -27.63 11.66 16.33
CA GLU A 33 -27.00 12.05 17.60
C GLU A 33 -27.02 10.96 18.70
N ARG A 34 -27.82 9.89 18.52
CA ARG A 34 -27.88 8.75 19.44
C ARG A 34 -26.74 7.76 19.19
N LYS A 35 -26.09 7.85 18.02
CA LYS A 35 -24.96 7.01 17.62
C LYS A 35 -23.69 7.83 17.68
N LYS A 36 -22.56 7.13 17.86
CA LYS A 36 -21.25 7.75 17.69
C LYS A 36 -20.93 7.85 16.19
N PRO A 37 -20.43 9.01 15.71
CA PRO A 37 -19.93 9.09 14.35
C PRO A 37 -18.62 8.31 14.20
N PHE A 38 -18.39 7.81 12.98
CA PHE A 38 -17.09 7.35 12.53
C PHE A 38 -16.98 7.69 11.05
N CYS A 39 -15.96 8.43 10.67
CA CYS A 39 -15.82 8.91 9.30
C CYS A 39 -14.44 8.62 8.74
N ILE A 40 -14.40 8.06 7.54
CA ILE A 40 -13.21 7.98 6.68
C ILE A 40 -13.52 8.70 5.38
N VAL A 41 -12.66 9.63 4.97
CA VAL A 41 -12.69 10.16 3.61
C VAL A 41 -11.82 9.29 2.71
N MET A 42 -12.40 8.78 1.64
CA MET A 42 -11.67 7.99 0.67
C MET A 42 -10.63 8.86 -0.03
N PRO A 43 -9.35 8.44 -0.13
CA PRO A 43 -8.42 9.10 -1.04
C PRO A 43 -9.02 9.12 -2.45
N PRO A 44 -9.36 10.29 -2.99
CA PRO A 44 -10.11 10.35 -4.24
C PRO A 44 -9.22 9.90 -5.40
N PRO A 45 -9.54 8.78 -6.07
CA PRO A 45 -8.72 8.33 -7.20
C PRO A 45 -8.71 9.34 -8.33
N ASN A 46 -7.54 9.53 -8.93
CA ASN A 46 -7.35 10.38 -10.10
C ASN A 46 -8.07 9.81 -11.33
N ILE A 47 -8.83 10.62 -12.04
CA ILE A 47 -9.56 10.21 -13.26
C ILE A 47 -8.63 9.97 -14.49
N THR A 48 -7.40 9.52 -14.26
CA THR A 48 -6.37 9.32 -15.31
C THR A 48 -6.39 7.94 -15.95
N GLY A 49 -7.24 7.05 -15.46
CA GLY A 49 -7.37 5.69 -15.97
C GLY A 49 -8.04 4.76 -14.97
N GLN A 50 -7.86 3.44 -15.18
CA GLN A 50 -8.40 2.43 -14.28
C GLN A 50 -7.56 2.26 -13.01
N LEU A 51 -8.19 1.74 -11.96
CA LEU A 51 -7.56 1.42 -10.68
C LEU A 51 -6.50 0.31 -10.84
N HIS A 52 -5.56 0.29 -9.91
CA HIS A 52 -4.52 -0.73 -9.79
C HIS A 52 -4.52 -1.36 -8.40
N MET A 53 -3.67 -2.37 -8.17
CA MET A 53 -3.61 -3.11 -6.90
C MET A 53 -3.40 -2.24 -5.65
N GLY A 54 -2.68 -1.11 -5.78
CA GLY A 54 -2.52 -0.16 -4.66
C GLY A 54 -3.86 0.44 -4.21
N HIS A 55 -4.72 0.81 -5.15
CA HIS A 55 -6.07 1.28 -4.83
C HIS A 55 -6.94 0.16 -4.22
N ALA A 56 -6.79 -1.08 -4.71
CA ALA A 56 -7.52 -2.21 -4.13
C ALA A 56 -7.10 -2.47 -2.68
N LEU A 57 -5.80 -2.35 -2.36
CA LEU A 57 -5.29 -2.45 -0.99
C LEU A 57 -5.84 -1.34 -0.11
N ASP A 58 -5.66 -0.09 -0.52
CA ASP A 58 -6.10 1.11 0.21
C ASP A 58 -7.60 1.06 0.53
N ASN A 59 -8.42 0.79 -0.48
CA ASN A 59 -9.87 0.71 -0.30
C ASN A 59 -10.30 -0.50 0.55
N THR A 60 -9.62 -1.64 0.43
CA THR A 60 -9.91 -2.82 1.27
C THR A 60 -9.67 -2.51 2.75
N MET A 61 -8.57 -1.82 3.10
CA MET A 61 -8.28 -1.44 4.48
C MET A 61 -9.35 -0.50 5.05
N GLN A 62 -9.77 0.49 4.28
CA GLN A 62 -10.83 1.43 4.69
C GLN A 62 -12.17 0.70 4.89
N ASP A 63 -12.56 -0.15 3.94
CA ASP A 63 -13.82 -0.88 4.00
C ASP A 63 -13.90 -1.82 5.22
N ILE A 64 -12.77 -2.45 5.59
CA ILE A 64 -12.70 -3.27 6.81
C ILE A 64 -13.03 -2.44 8.05
N LEU A 65 -12.45 -1.26 8.19
CA LEU A 65 -12.68 -0.38 9.33
C LEU A 65 -14.14 0.15 9.35
N ILE A 66 -14.66 0.52 8.20
CA ILE A 66 -16.05 0.99 8.06
C ILE A 66 -17.05 -0.11 8.41
N ARG A 67 -16.87 -1.33 7.90
CA ARG A 67 -17.74 -2.47 8.22
C ARG A 67 -17.66 -2.85 9.68
N PHE A 68 -16.47 -2.88 10.26
CA PHE A 68 -16.26 -3.11 11.68
C PHE A 68 -17.02 -2.10 12.54
N ARG A 69 -16.86 -0.80 12.29
CA ARG A 69 -17.54 0.27 13.04
C ARG A 69 -19.05 0.26 12.84
N ARG A 70 -19.52 -0.02 11.62
CA ARG A 70 -20.95 -0.17 11.33
C ARG A 70 -21.57 -1.29 12.17
N MET A 71 -20.92 -2.45 12.25
CA MET A 71 -21.38 -3.57 13.08
C MET A 71 -21.29 -3.27 14.59
N GLN A 72 -20.41 -2.37 15.01
CA GLN A 72 -20.38 -1.86 16.40
C GLN A 72 -21.47 -0.82 16.69
N GLY A 73 -22.32 -0.49 15.71
CA GLY A 73 -23.45 0.44 15.88
C GLY A 73 -23.10 1.91 15.71
N TYR A 74 -21.91 2.25 15.20
CA TYR A 74 -21.59 3.62 14.82
C TYR A 74 -22.40 4.08 13.61
N SER A 75 -22.62 5.39 13.47
CA SER A 75 -22.94 5.98 12.18
C SER A 75 -21.63 6.09 11.40
N ALA A 76 -21.38 5.11 10.55
CA ALA A 76 -20.08 4.95 9.89
C ALA A 76 -20.16 5.47 8.45
N LEU A 77 -19.62 6.67 8.22
CA LEU A 77 -19.52 7.30 6.91
C LEU A 77 -18.19 6.96 6.23
N TRP A 78 -18.27 6.30 5.11
CA TRP A 78 -17.15 6.25 4.16
C TRP A 78 -17.47 7.18 3.00
N GLN A 79 -16.84 8.38 3.01
CA GLN A 79 -17.08 9.45 2.03
C GLN A 79 -16.32 9.15 0.73
N PRO A 80 -17.00 8.79 -0.37
CA PRO A 80 -16.34 8.51 -1.65
C PRO A 80 -16.20 9.75 -2.51
N GLY A 81 -15.36 9.64 -3.53
CA GLY A 81 -15.24 10.61 -4.60
C GLY A 81 -14.04 10.37 -5.50
N THR A 82 -13.84 11.30 -6.45
CA THR A 82 -12.75 11.27 -7.43
C THR A 82 -12.05 12.61 -7.52
N ASP A 83 -10.78 12.61 -7.94
CA ASP A 83 -9.96 13.80 -8.12
C ASP A 83 -9.79 14.14 -9.60
N HIS A 84 -9.91 15.41 -9.93
CA HIS A 84 -9.73 15.95 -11.28
C HIS A 84 -8.29 15.82 -11.79
N ALA A 85 -7.31 15.72 -10.90
CA ALA A 85 -5.90 15.44 -11.18
C ALA A 85 -5.28 16.33 -12.29
N ALA A 86 -5.53 17.63 -12.20
CA ALA A 86 -5.10 18.70 -13.12
C ALA A 86 -4.13 18.28 -14.24
N ILE A 87 -2.81 18.32 -14.01
CA ILE A 87 -1.78 18.01 -15.02
C ILE A 87 -1.98 16.61 -15.62
N ALA A 88 -2.23 15.62 -14.77
CA ALA A 88 -2.25 14.22 -15.19
C ALA A 88 -3.43 13.93 -16.13
N THR A 89 -4.60 14.53 -15.88
CA THR A 89 -5.78 14.40 -16.73
C THR A 89 -5.61 15.21 -18.02
N GLU A 90 -5.10 16.43 -17.94
CA GLU A 90 -4.87 17.26 -19.13
C GLU A 90 -3.91 16.55 -20.11
N VAL A 91 -2.82 15.96 -19.62
CA VAL A 91 -1.89 15.16 -20.44
C VAL A 91 -2.60 14.00 -21.13
N LYS A 92 -3.50 13.30 -20.43
CA LYS A 92 -4.24 12.17 -21.01
C LYS A 92 -5.22 12.59 -22.09
N VAL A 93 -5.91 13.70 -21.89
CA VAL A 93 -6.83 14.26 -22.90
C VAL A 93 -6.04 14.73 -24.12
N ILE A 94 -4.89 15.40 -23.95
CA ILE A 94 -4.00 15.80 -25.04
C ILE A 94 -3.50 14.55 -25.81
N GLU A 95 -3.11 13.48 -25.13
CA GLU A 95 -2.70 12.23 -25.77
C GLU A 95 -3.84 11.61 -26.61
N LYS A 96 -5.09 11.65 -26.10
CA LYS A 96 -6.30 11.22 -26.83
C LYS A 96 -6.49 12.05 -28.09
N LEU A 97 -6.50 13.38 -27.96
CA LEU A 97 -6.70 14.31 -29.08
C LEU A 97 -5.63 14.14 -30.17
N LYS A 98 -4.36 13.99 -29.78
CA LYS A 98 -3.27 13.74 -30.74
C LYS A 98 -3.47 12.45 -31.54
N LYS A 99 -3.95 11.39 -30.92
CA LYS A 99 -4.29 10.12 -31.60
C LYS A 99 -5.44 10.29 -32.61
N GLU A 100 -6.35 11.23 -32.33
CA GLU A 100 -7.47 11.59 -33.19
C GLU A 100 -7.07 12.63 -34.26
N GLY A 101 -5.80 13.10 -34.29
CA GLY A 101 -5.32 14.14 -35.21
C GLY A 101 -5.81 15.54 -34.87
N ARG A 102 -6.18 15.78 -33.60
CA ARG A 102 -6.69 17.05 -33.08
C ARG A 102 -5.65 17.70 -32.16
N ASP A 103 -5.64 19.01 -32.10
CA ASP A 103 -4.69 19.80 -31.34
C ASP A 103 -5.41 20.68 -30.29
N LYS A 104 -4.87 20.75 -29.08
CA LYS A 104 -5.45 21.50 -27.94
C LYS A 104 -5.60 23.00 -28.30
N GLU A 105 -4.55 23.62 -28.83
CA GLU A 105 -4.53 25.06 -29.09
C GLU A 105 -5.51 25.43 -30.21
N GLN A 106 -5.66 24.56 -31.24
CA GLN A 106 -6.62 24.76 -32.33
C GLN A 106 -8.06 24.64 -31.86
N LEU A 107 -8.34 23.78 -30.84
CA LEU A 107 -9.68 23.67 -30.26
C LEU A 107 -10.09 24.90 -29.46
N GLY A 108 -9.13 25.53 -28.80
CA GLY A 108 -9.38 26.58 -27.82
C GLY A 108 -9.87 26.03 -26.45
N ARG A 109 -9.80 26.90 -25.45
CA ARG A 109 -10.03 26.53 -24.05
C ARG A 109 -11.39 25.87 -23.79
N ASP A 110 -12.48 26.49 -24.28
CA ASP A 110 -13.83 26.01 -23.95
C ASP A 110 -14.08 24.61 -24.48
N LYS A 111 -13.74 24.34 -25.75
CA LYS A 111 -13.91 22.99 -26.34
C LYS A 111 -12.95 21.97 -25.76
N PHE A 112 -11.77 22.38 -25.37
CA PHE A 112 -10.84 21.49 -24.66
C PHE A 112 -11.38 21.09 -23.28
N LEU A 113 -12.00 22.03 -22.56
CA LEU A 113 -12.64 21.72 -21.27
C LEU A 113 -13.84 20.76 -21.44
N GLU A 114 -14.62 20.89 -22.52
CA GLU A 114 -15.68 19.92 -22.86
C GLU A 114 -15.09 18.50 -22.98
N GLU A 115 -13.98 18.33 -23.71
CA GLU A 115 -13.28 17.03 -23.80
C GLU A 115 -12.78 16.50 -22.45
N CYS A 116 -12.36 17.38 -21.54
CA CYS A 116 -11.96 17.00 -20.19
C CYS A 116 -13.16 16.54 -19.34
N TRP A 117 -14.31 17.19 -19.47
CA TRP A 117 -15.53 16.77 -18.81
C TRP A 117 -16.07 15.44 -19.35
N ASP A 118 -16.04 15.20 -20.65
CA ASP A 118 -16.37 13.91 -21.25
C ASP A 118 -15.43 12.81 -20.74
N TRP A 119 -14.13 13.13 -20.64
CA TRP A 119 -13.15 12.23 -20.02
C TRP A 119 -13.49 11.89 -18.56
N LYS A 120 -13.89 12.88 -17.76
CA LYS A 120 -14.32 12.70 -16.37
C LYS A 120 -15.54 11.77 -16.28
N GLU A 121 -16.55 11.96 -17.14
CA GLU A 121 -17.73 11.09 -17.15
C GLU A 121 -17.37 9.65 -17.48
N GLU A 122 -16.51 9.40 -18.45
CA GLU A 122 -16.09 8.05 -18.83
C GLU A 122 -15.26 7.38 -17.72
N TYR A 123 -14.18 8.02 -17.28
CA TYR A 123 -13.22 7.38 -16.36
C TYR A 123 -13.64 7.47 -14.91
N GLY A 124 -14.35 8.52 -14.49
CA GLY A 124 -14.93 8.61 -13.15
C GLY A 124 -15.92 7.48 -12.90
N ASN A 125 -16.88 7.27 -13.81
CA ASN A 125 -17.85 6.18 -13.72
C ASN A 125 -17.18 4.80 -13.74
N ARG A 126 -16.12 4.64 -14.54
CA ARG A 126 -15.35 3.40 -14.58
C ARG A 126 -14.68 3.09 -13.24
N ILE A 127 -14.06 4.08 -12.62
CA ILE A 127 -13.42 3.96 -11.30
C ILE A 127 -14.44 3.55 -10.24
N ILE A 128 -15.58 4.24 -10.18
CA ILE A 128 -16.65 3.93 -9.23
C ILE A 128 -17.15 2.48 -9.41
N ASN A 129 -17.35 2.05 -10.65
CA ASN A 129 -17.75 0.67 -10.93
C ASN A 129 -16.70 -0.36 -10.51
N GLN A 130 -15.40 -0.05 -10.66
CA GLN A 130 -14.33 -0.92 -10.17
C GLN A 130 -14.33 -1.03 -8.64
N LEU A 131 -14.58 0.07 -7.92
CA LEU A 131 -14.70 0.07 -6.46
C LEU A 131 -15.93 -0.74 -5.99
N LYS A 132 -17.05 -0.61 -6.69
CA LYS A 132 -18.25 -1.42 -6.41
C LYS A 132 -17.98 -2.92 -6.62
N LYS A 133 -17.24 -3.29 -7.67
CA LYS A 133 -16.84 -4.68 -7.91
C LYS A 133 -15.90 -5.24 -6.84
N LEU A 134 -15.07 -4.40 -6.23
CA LEU A 134 -14.23 -4.77 -5.08
C LEU A 134 -15.05 -5.01 -3.80
N GLY A 135 -16.31 -4.62 -3.78
CA GLY A 135 -17.21 -4.72 -2.62
C GLY A 135 -17.11 -3.54 -1.67
N SER A 136 -16.61 -2.40 -2.13
CA SER A 136 -16.48 -1.19 -1.30
C SER A 136 -17.83 -0.69 -0.81
N SER A 137 -18.04 -0.59 0.50
CA SER A 137 -19.29 -0.17 1.13
C SER A 137 -19.33 1.33 1.43
N ALA A 138 -18.89 2.13 0.45
CA ALA A 138 -18.92 3.59 0.54
C ALA A 138 -20.34 4.14 0.37
N ASP A 139 -20.58 5.30 0.93
CA ASP A 139 -21.87 6.02 0.80
C ASP A 139 -21.96 6.70 -0.57
N TRP A 140 -22.34 5.94 -1.59
CA TRP A 140 -22.40 6.40 -2.98
C TRP A 140 -23.41 7.52 -3.23
N ASP A 141 -24.38 7.72 -2.37
CA ASP A 141 -25.32 8.84 -2.44
C ASP A 141 -24.64 10.18 -2.11
N ARG A 142 -23.48 10.12 -1.46
CA ARG A 142 -22.63 11.26 -1.11
C ARG A 142 -21.36 11.34 -1.98
N GLU A 143 -21.33 10.70 -3.16
CA GLU A 143 -20.19 10.78 -4.07
C GLU A 143 -19.87 12.23 -4.41
N ARG A 144 -18.58 12.60 -4.31
CA ARG A 144 -18.10 13.95 -4.59
C ARG A 144 -17.02 13.91 -5.68
N PHE A 145 -16.84 15.06 -6.31
CA PHE A 145 -15.76 15.32 -7.25
C PHE A 145 -15.03 16.60 -6.85
N THR A 146 -13.70 16.61 -6.87
CA THR A 146 -12.93 17.78 -6.40
C THR A 146 -13.23 19.08 -7.14
N MET A 147 -13.86 19.03 -8.33
CA MET A 147 -14.35 20.19 -9.08
C MET A 147 -15.87 20.30 -9.12
N ASP A 148 -16.62 19.60 -8.26
CA ASP A 148 -18.05 19.87 -8.12
C ASP A 148 -18.30 21.27 -7.53
N GLU A 149 -19.54 21.74 -7.60
CA GLU A 149 -19.91 23.10 -7.21
C GLU A 149 -19.51 23.40 -5.75
N GLY A 150 -19.85 22.50 -4.80
CA GLY A 150 -19.54 22.72 -3.38
C GLY A 150 -18.04 22.71 -3.08
N CYS A 151 -17.28 21.77 -3.68
CA CYS A 151 -15.83 21.75 -3.52
C CYS A 151 -15.16 22.96 -4.20
N SER A 152 -15.70 23.44 -5.34
CA SER A 152 -15.20 24.63 -6.02
C SER A 152 -15.45 25.91 -5.18
N GLU A 153 -16.60 26.02 -4.53
CA GLU A 153 -16.87 27.14 -3.61
C GLU A 153 -15.94 27.11 -2.38
N ALA A 154 -15.66 25.94 -1.83
CA ALA A 154 -14.67 25.79 -0.76
C ALA A 154 -13.27 26.25 -1.19
N VAL A 155 -12.85 25.93 -2.41
CA VAL A 155 -11.56 26.35 -2.97
C VAL A 155 -11.49 27.89 -3.08
N LYS A 156 -12.52 28.53 -3.62
CA LYS A 156 -12.60 30.01 -3.69
C LYS A 156 -12.53 30.64 -2.30
N GLU A 157 -13.29 30.12 -1.35
CA GLU A 157 -13.31 30.60 0.04
C GLU A 157 -11.94 30.54 0.68
N VAL A 158 -11.24 29.39 0.57
CA VAL A 158 -9.89 29.23 1.11
C VAL A 158 -8.91 30.17 0.46
N PHE A 159 -8.96 30.34 -0.87
CA PHE A 159 -8.09 31.27 -1.57
C PHE A 159 -8.27 32.70 -1.08
N LEU A 160 -9.52 33.16 -0.96
CA LEU A 160 -9.86 34.50 -0.45
C LEU A 160 -9.35 34.71 0.97
N ARG A 161 -9.63 33.80 1.90
CA ARG A 161 -9.20 33.89 3.29
C ARG A 161 -7.68 33.96 3.44
N LEU A 162 -6.95 33.11 2.70
CA LEU A 162 -5.49 33.09 2.75
C LEU A 162 -4.88 34.35 2.10
N TYR A 163 -5.52 34.88 1.06
CA TYR A 163 -5.11 36.14 0.45
C TYR A 163 -5.32 37.33 1.39
N GLU A 164 -6.49 37.45 2.02
CA GLU A 164 -6.80 38.50 3.00
C GLU A 164 -5.86 38.49 4.20
N LYS A 165 -5.43 37.29 4.65
CA LYS A 165 -4.43 37.13 5.71
C LYS A 165 -3.00 37.41 5.23
N GLY A 166 -2.78 37.66 3.93
CA GLY A 166 -1.47 37.86 3.33
C GLY A 166 -0.59 36.63 3.26
N TYR A 167 -1.20 35.43 3.36
CA TYR A 167 -0.50 34.15 3.14
C TYR A 167 -0.39 33.83 1.65
N ILE A 168 -1.40 34.13 0.84
CA ILE A 168 -1.28 34.05 -0.62
C ILE A 168 -0.72 35.36 -1.15
N TYR A 169 0.27 35.27 -2.03
CA TYR A 169 0.87 36.41 -2.72
C TYR A 169 1.28 36.01 -4.14
N ARG A 170 1.40 36.99 -5.01
CA ARG A 170 1.99 36.84 -6.35
C ARG A 170 3.41 37.39 -6.35
N GLY A 171 4.37 36.63 -6.83
CA GLY A 171 5.77 37.02 -6.85
C GLY A 171 6.58 36.29 -7.91
N SER A 172 7.68 36.91 -8.34
CA SER A 172 8.67 36.28 -9.21
C SER A 172 9.68 35.53 -8.37
N ARG A 173 9.75 34.23 -8.55
CA ARG A 173 10.69 33.32 -7.88
C ARG A 173 11.17 32.27 -8.88
N ILE A 174 12.28 31.64 -8.55
CA ILE A 174 12.75 30.50 -9.29
C ILE A 174 11.83 29.30 -9.01
N ILE A 175 11.38 28.63 -10.06
CA ILE A 175 10.45 27.52 -10.02
C ILE A 175 10.97 26.37 -10.89
N ASN A 176 10.49 25.15 -10.64
CA ASN A 176 10.70 24.02 -11.52
C ASN A 176 9.73 24.10 -12.70
N TRP A 177 10.24 24.26 -13.89
CA TRP A 177 9.45 24.37 -15.12
C TRP A 177 9.59 23.13 -15.99
N CYS A 178 8.48 22.57 -16.45
CA CYS A 178 8.49 21.50 -17.44
C CYS A 178 8.32 22.07 -18.85
N PRO A 179 9.34 22.03 -19.74
CA PRO A 179 9.25 22.62 -21.06
C PRO A 179 8.30 21.89 -22.04
N VAL A 180 7.97 20.63 -21.76
CA VAL A 180 7.03 19.83 -22.58
C VAL A 180 5.59 20.07 -22.14
N CYS A 181 5.32 20.04 -20.84
CA CYS A 181 4.00 20.35 -20.32
C CYS A 181 3.72 21.86 -20.24
N GLN A 182 4.73 22.69 -20.35
CA GLN A 182 4.71 24.15 -20.28
C GLN A 182 4.00 24.67 -19.02
N THR A 183 4.30 24.04 -17.89
CA THR A 183 3.75 24.41 -16.58
C THR A 183 4.76 24.25 -15.48
N THR A 184 4.53 24.95 -14.38
CA THR A 184 5.23 24.79 -13.12
C THR A 184 4.89 23.41 -12.52
N ILE A 185 5.88 22.75 -11.94
CA ILE A 185 5.74 21.53 -11.16
C ILE A 185 6.30 21.76 -9.74
N SER A 186 5.73 21.08 -8.75
CA SER A 186 6.21 21.17 -7.37
C SER A 186 7.51 20.38 -7.18
N ASP A 187 8.29 20.72 -6.13
CA ASP A 187 9.54 20.01 -5.82
C ASP A 187 9.33 18.50 -5.64
N ALA A 188 8.19 18.13 -5.12
CA ALA A 188 7.83 16.73 -4.88
C ALA A 188 7.48 15.94 -6.19
N GLU A 189 7.14 16.64 -7.28
CA GLU A 189 6.90 16.05 -8.62
C GLU A 189 8.21 15.93 -9.42
N VAL A 190 9.35 16.32 -8.83
CA VAL A 190 10.67 16.19 -9.44
C VAL A 190 11.32 14.89 -8.97
N GLU A 191 11.48 13.95 -9.88
CA GLU A 191 12.29 12.75 -9.66
C GLU A 191 13.74 13.03 -10.02
N HIS A 192 14.68 12.60 -9.16
CA HIS A 192 16.09 12.69 -9.47
C HIS A 192 16.57 11.37 -10.06
N VAL A 193 17.12 11.45 -11.27
CA VAL A 193 17.67 10.29 -11.98
C VAL A 193 19.15 10.55 -12.30
N ASP A 194 19.99 9.55 -12.06
CA ASP A 194 21.39 9.64 -12.43
C ASP A 194 21.52 9.58 -13.96
N LYS A 195 22.21 10.58 -14.52
CA LYS A 195 22.53 10.63 -15.95
C LYS A 195 24.01 10.81 -16.16
N ASP A 196 24.53 10.07 -17.11
CA ASP A 196 25.88 10.27 -17.60
C ASP A 196 25.94 11.56 -18.40
N GLY A 197 26.87 12.40 -18.01
CA GLY A 197 27.12 13.72 -18.61
C GLY A 197 28.60 14.05 -18.53
N PHE A 198 28.87 15.32 -18.57
CA PHE A 198 30.25 15.83 -18.55
C PHE A 198 30.35 17.06 -17.68
N PHE A 199 31.53 17.29 -17.12
CA PHE A 199 32.01 18.60 -16.73
C PHE A 199 32.79 19.22 -17.89
N TRP A 200 32.31 20.39 -18.33
CA TRP A 200 33.04 21.24 -19.27
C TRP A 200 33.83 22.27 -18.49
N HIS A 201 35.13 22.24 -18.61
CA HIS A 201 36.05 23.18 -18.00
C HIS A 201 36.32 24.33 -18.95
N ILE A 202 35.93 25.55 -18.57
CA ILE A 202 35.87 26.73 -19.42
C ILE A 202 36.72 27.84 -18.80
N LYS A 203 37.50 28.53 -19.62
CA LYS A 203 38.28 29.72 -19.23
C LYS A 203 37.41 30.97 -19.24
N TYR A 204 37.39 31.68 -18.15
CA TYR A 204 36.83 33.01 -18.02
C TYR A 204 38.00 34.00 -17.93
N PRO A 205 38.42 34.73 -18.99
CA PRO A 205 39.57 35.60 -18.99
C PRO A 205 39.40 36.75 -18.02
N ILE A 206 40.47 37.13 -17.32
CA ILE A 206 40.49 38.28 -16.40
C ILE A 206 40.63 39.53 -17.19
N VAL A 207 39.75 40.54 -16.99
CA VAL A 207 39.80 41.78 -17.71
C VAL A 207 41.07 42.58 -17.34
N GLY A 208 41.82 43.00 -18.36
CA GLY A 208 43.04 43.76 -18.15
C GLY A 208 44.33 42.92 -17.85
N GLU A 209 44.23 41.61 -17.79
CA GLU A 209 45.35 40.72 -17.50
C GLU A 209 45.54 39.72 -18.68
N GLU A 210 46.44 39.97 -19.57
CA GLU A 210 46.63 39.15 -20.77
C GLU A 210 47.07 37.69 -20.42
N GLY A 211 46.30 36.72 -20.92
CA GLY A 211 46.54 35.27 -20.66
C GLY A 211 46.07 34.73 -19.31
N ALA A 212 45.66 35.57 -18.39
CA ALA A 212 45.09 35.16 -17.11
C ALA A 212 43.59 34.82 -17.19
N TYR A 213 43.18 33.77 -16.51
CA TYR A 213 41.79 33.34 -16.53
C TYR A 213 41.39 32.61 -15.22
N VAL A 214 40.11 32.54 -14.93
CA VAL A 214 39.53 31.66 -13.93
C VAL A 214 38.95 30.45 -14.65
N GLU A 215 39.23 29.26 -14.15
CA GLU A 215 38.70 27.99 -14.72
C GLU A 215 37.39 27.65 -14.02
N ILE A 216 36.31 27.50 -14.77
CA ILE A 216 34.99 27.13 -14.30
C ILE A 216 34.66 25.75 -14.84
N ALA A 217 34.16 24.85 -13.99
CA ALA A 217 33.61 23.54 -14.38
C ALA A 217 32.07 23.59 -14.29
N THR A 218 31.37 23.27 -15.37
CA THR A 218 29.91 23.27 -15.42
C THR A 218 29.37 22.03 -16.12
N THR A 219 28.21 21.56 -15.69
CA THR A 219 27.42 20.51 -16.37
C THR A 219 26.42 21.09 -17.38
N ARG A 220 26.24 22.42 -17.37
CA ARG A 220 25.23 23.13 -18.19
C ARG A 220 25.84 24.33 -18.95
N PRO A 221 26.66 24.06 -20.00
CA PRO A 221 27.26 25.14 -20.78
C PRO A 221 26.24 26.05 -21.47
N GLU A 222 25.06 25.52 -21.80
CA GLU A 222 23.97 26.29 -22.46
C GLU A 222 23.45 27.45 -21.60
N THR A 223 23.64 27.43 -20.27
CA THR A 223 23.19 28.54 -19.41
C THR A 223 24.23 29.64 -19.26
N LEU A 224 25.43 29.48 -19.83
CA LEU A 224 26.54 30.42 -19.74
C LEU A 224 26.14 31.87 -20.09
N LEU A 225 25.30 32.05 -21.13
CA LEU A 225 24.83 33.36 -21.55
C LEU A 225 24.04 34.11 -20.47
N GLY A 226 23.55 33.41 -19.44
CA GLY A 226 22.82 33.97 -18.30
C GLY A 226 23.70 34.25 -17.08
N ASP A 227 25.01 33.99 -17.14
CA ASP A 227 25.90 34.18 -16.00
C ASP A 227 26.04 35.67 -15.66
N THR A 228 26.02 35.99 -14.37
CA THR A 228 26.10 37.36 -13.86
C THR A 228 27.22 37.59 -12.84
N ALA A 229 27.85 36.53 -12.36
CA ALA A 229 29.05 36.55 -11.53
C ALA A 229 29.76 35.20 -11.56
N VAL A 230 31.00 35.20 -11.04
CA VAL A 230 31.69 33.98 -10.59
C VAL A 230 31.88 34.08 -9.08
N ALA A 231 31.43 33.07 -8.34
CA ALA A 231 31.59 33.03 -6.89
C ALA A 231 32.80 32.16 -6.51
N VAL A 232 33.51 32.59 -5.43
CA VAL A 232 34.60 31.88 -4.80
C VAL A 232 34.37 31.84 -3.30
N ASN A 233 34.93 30.86 -2.60
CA ASN A 233 34.84 30.84 -1.14
C ASN A 233 35.73 31.94 -0.54
N PRO A 234 35.25 32.73 0.41
CA PRO A 234 36.04 33.80 1.05
C PRO A 234 37.30 33.30 1.80
N GLU A 235 37.32 32.04 2.20
CA GLU A 235 38.45 31.39 2.89
C GLU A 235 39.42 30.69 1.94
N ASP A 236 39.14 30.63 0.64
CA ASP A 236 40.00 29.98 -0.35
C ASP A 236 41.10 30.94 -0.82
N GLU A 237 42.28 30.72 -0.26
CA GLU A 237 43.45 31.54 -0.55
C GLU A 237 43.85 31.58 -2.03
N ARG A 238 43.44 30.58 -2.84
CA ARG A 238 43.73 30.53 -4.28
C ARG A 238 43.08 31.68 -5.04
N TYR A 239 41.93 32.18 -4.56
CA TYR A 239 41.06 33.11 -5.28
C TYR A 239 40.78 34.41 -4.54
N THR A 240 41.18 34.57 -3.28
CA THR A 240 40.90 35.77 -2.47
C THR A 240 41.34 37.04 -3.19
N ALA A 241 42.50 37.03 -3.89
CA ALA A 241 43.00 38.18 -4.63
C ALA A 241 42.20 38.52 -5.92
N LEU A 242 41.29 37.66 -6.33
CA LEU A 242 40.43 37.85 -7.51
C LEU A 242 39.09 38.49 -7.17
N VAL A 243 38.68 38.54 -5.90
CA VAL A 243 37.41 39.09 -5.47
C VAL A 243 37.34 40.57 -5.88
N GLY A 244 36.27 40.97 -6.56
CA GLY A 244 36.07 42.30 -7.10
C GLY A 244 36.67 42.53 -8.50
N LYS A 245 37.51 41.64 -9.02
CA LYS A 245 37.95 41.76 -10.43
C LYS A 245 36.80 41.41 -11.38
N LEU A 246 36.91 41.86 -12.62
CA LEU A 246 35.98 41.54 -13.72
C LEU A 246 36.55 40.44 -14.57
N LEU A 247 35.66 39.54 -15.00
CA LEU A 247 35.94 38.47 -15.94
C LEU A 247 35.17 38.72 -17.22
N LYS A 248 35.81 38.45 -18.35
CA LYS A 248 35.10 38.45 -19.66
C LYS A 248 34.25 37.18 -19.76
N LEU A 249 32.94 37.34 -19.92
CA LEU A 249 32.04 36.22 -20.09
C LEU A 249 32.27 35.58 -21.48
N PRO A 250 32.64 34.30 -21.58
CA PRO A 250 32.88 33.64 -22.87
C PRO A 250 31.71 33.77 -23.85
N LEU A 251 32.01 33.84 -25.15
CA LEU A 251 31.03 33.94 -26.24
C LEU A 251 30.14 35.21 -26.23
N THR A 252 30.50 36.20 -25.40
CA THR A 252 29.76 37.47 -25.25
C THR A 252 30.73 38.63 -25.11
N ASP A 253 30.21 39.89 -25.18
CA ASP A 253 30.96 41.11 -24.88
C ASP A 253 30.75 41.60 -23.42
N ARG A 254 30.06 40.78 -22.57
CA ARG A 254 29.77 41.15 -21.18
C ARG A 254 30.96 40.86 -20.27
N GLU A 255 31.05 41.69 -19.23
CA GLU A 255 31.99 41.52 -18.13
C GLU A 255 31.19 41.24 -16.86
N ILE A 256 31.64 40.29 -16.05
CA ILE A 256 30.97 39.83 -14.82
C ILE A 256 31.96 39.89 -13.64
N PRO A 257 31.54 40.25 -12.41
CA PRO A 257 32.41 40.30 -11.25
C PRO A 257 32.71 38.93 -10.66
N VAL A 258 33.89 38.84 -9.99
CA VAL A 258 34.17 37.79 -9.04
C VAL A 258 33.66 38.21 -7.67
N ILE A 259 32.83 37.40 -7.05
CA ILE A 259 32.23 37.65 -5.73
C ILE A 259 32.69 36.61 -4.71
N ALA A 260 32.65 36.96 -3.43
CA ALA A 260 32.96 36.02 -2.34
C ALA A 260 31.66 35.55 -1.69
N ASP A 261 31.41 34.22 -1.68
CA ASP A 261 30.24 33.61 -1.03
C ASP A 261 30.59 32.28 -0.40
N SER A 262 30.18 32.07 0.84
CA SER A 262 30.43 30.83 1.60
C SER A 262 29.68 29.61 1.05
N TYR A 263 28.75 29.80 0.13
CA TYR A 263 28.07 28.73 -0.62
C TYR A 263 29.06 27.86 -1.40
N VAL A 264 30.18 28.43 -1.89
CA VAL A 264 31.15 27.72 -2.71
C VAL A 264 31.96 26.73 -1.87
N ASP A 265 31.93 25.47 -2.25
CA ASP A 265 32.82 24.44 -1.70
C ASP A 265 34.20 24.52 -2.40
N PRO A 266 35.30 24.85 -1.66
CA PRO A 266 36.64 24.95 -2.24
C PRO A 266 37.19 23.65 -2.82
N GLU A 267 36.67 22.49 -2.36
CA GLU A 267 37.14 21.17 -2.78
C GLU A 267 36.35 20.62 -3.96
N PHE A 268 35.19 21.23 -4.28
CA PHE A 268 34.35 20.77 -5.37
C PHE A 268 34.70 21.43 -6.71
N GLY A 269 34.90 20.61 -7.73
CA GLY A 269 35.22 21.09 -9.08
C GLY A 269 36.53 21.88 -9.14
N THR A 270 36.46 23.18 -9.49
CA THR A 270 37.61 24.10 -9.52
C THR A 270 37.72 24.98 -8.27
N GLY A 271 36.74 24.93 -7.36
CA GLY A 271 36.58 25.89 -6.25
C GLY A 271 36.00 27.25 -6.72
N CYS A 272 35.61 27.36 -7.99
CA CYS A 272 34.95 28.54 -8.54
C CYS A 272 33.64 28.11 -9.21
N VAL A 273 32.54 28.82 -8.91
CA VAL A 273 31.21 28.52 -9.43
C VAL A 273 30.69 29.70 -10.23
N LYS A 274 30.23 29.43 -11.44
CA LYS A 274 29.49 30.44 -12.23
C LYS A 274 28.11 30.65 -11.58
N ILE A 275 27.64 31.87 -11.53
CA ILE A 275 26.35 32.22 -10.92
C ILE A 275 25.39 32.65 -12.01
N THR A 276 24.33 31.85 -12.18
CA THR A 276 23.25 32.05 -13.16
C THR A 276 21.91 32.17 -12.42
N PRO A 277 21.58 33.28 -11.80
CA PRO A 277 20.43 33.40 -10.90
C PRO A 277 19.07 33.00 -11.50
N ALA A 278 18.91 33.14 -12.80
CA ALA A 278 17.65 32.82 -13.48
C ALA A 278 17.46 31.33 -13.77
N HIS A 279 18.48 30.45 -13.62
CA HIS A 279 18.45 29.07 -14.08
C HIS A 279 19.04 28.04 -13.11
N ASP A 280 19.32 28.45 -11.87
CA ASP A 280 19.72 27.56 -10.77
C ASP A 280 19.20 28.11 -9.44
N PRO A 281 18.54 27.26 -8.60
CA PRO A 281 17.96 27.68 -7.32
C PRO A 281 19.00 28.23 -6.34
N ASN A 282 20.19 27.62 -6.25
CA ASN A 282 21.24 28.06 -5.36
C ASN A 282 21.86 29.38 -5.85
N ASP A 283 22.07 29.51 -7.16
CA ASP A 283 22.57 30.74 -7.78
C ASP A 283 21.59 31.90 -7.60
N PHE A 284 20.28 31.60 -7.58
CA PHE A 284 19.23 32.59 -7.30
C PHE A 284 19.39 33.20 -5.89
N GLU A 285 19.64 32.35 -4.88
CA GLU A 285 19.85 32.84 -3.51
C GLU A 285 21.17 33.60 -3.36
N VAL A 286 22.25 33.15 -4.03
CA VAL A 286 23.50 33.93 -4.14
C VAL A 286 23.25 35.26 -4.82
N GLY A 287 22.50 35.24 -5.93
CA GLY A 287 22.12 36.44 -6.68
C GLY A 287 21.40 37.48 -5.83
N LYS A 288 20.46 37.04 -4.99
CA LYS A 288 19.77 37.95 -4.03
C LYS A 288 20.72 38.55 -3.00
N ARG A 289 21.59 37.75 -2.40
CA ARG A 289 22.56 38.24 -1.39
C ARG A 289 23.51 39.28 -1.96
N HIS A 290 23.87 39.13 -3.23
CA HIS A 290 24.82 40.02 -3.91
C HIS A 290 24.17 41.01 -4.87
N ASN A 291 22.84 41.09 -4.91
CA ASN A 291 22.10 42.03 -5.80
C ASN A 291 22.46 41.84 -7.29
N LEU A 292 22.64 40.61 -7.74
CA LEU A 292 23.00 40.29 -9.12
C LEU A 292 21.80 40.38 -10.06
N PRO A 293 22.00 40.77 -11.33
CA PRO A 293 20.92 40.74 -12.33
C PRO A 293 20.40 39.32 -12.58
N GLU A 294 19.10 39.19 -12.82
CA GLU A 294 18.43 37.93 -13.20
C GLU A 294 18.24 37.93 -14.74
N ILE A 295 19.07 37.19 -15.46
CA ILE A 295 19.04 37.14 -16.93
C ILE A 295 18.46 35.80 -17.39
N THR A 296 17.20 35.83 -17.81
CA THR A 296 16.51 34.65 -18.37
C THR A 296 16.94 34.42 -19.82
N ILE A 297 17.49 33.24 -20.09
CA ILE A 297 18.02 32.84 -21.39
C ILE A 297 17.30 31.65 -22.03
N LEU A 298 16.21 31.19 -21.46
CA LEU A 298 15.39 30.12 -22.02
C LEU A 298 13.93 30.59 -22.19
N ASN A 299 13.30 30.21 -23.28
CA ASN A 299 11.87 30.29 -23.49
C ASN A 299 11.12 29.15 -22.75
N ASP A 300 9.79 29.19 -22.80
CA ASP A 300 8.94 28.22 -22.11
C ASP A 300 9.08 26.78 -22.65
N ASP A 301 9.46 26.64 -23.90
CA ASP A 301 9.78 25.36 -24.56
C ASP A 301 11.25 24.94 -24.40
N ALA A 302 12.00 25.67 -23.58
CA ALA A 302 13.45 25.54 -23.36
C ALA A 302 14.32 25.76 -24.61
N THR A 303 13.85 26.45 -25.59
CA THR A 303 14.71 27.05 -26.61
C THR A 303 15.48 28.23 -26.04
N VAL A 304 16.67 28.51 -26.57
CA VAL A 304 17.49 29.65 -26.12
C VAL A 304 16.84 30.99 -26.52
N ARG A 305 16.78 31.91 -25.57
CA ARG A 305 16.31 33.29 -25.71
C ARG A 305 17.49 34.24 -25.57
N CYS A 306 18.16 34.53 -26.66
CA CYS A 306 19.27 35.47 -26.67
C CYS A 306 19.29 36.23 -28.02
N PRO A 307 18.39 37.25 -28.18
CA PRO A 307 18.27 37.98 -29.42
C PRO A 307 19.61 38.55 -29.91
N GLY A 308 19.94 38.31 -31.17
CA GLY A 308 21.20 38.72 -31.78
C GLY A 308 22.35 37.73 -31.63
N SER A 309 22.19 36.67 -30.85
CA SER A 309 23.12 35.53 -30.76
C SER A 309 22.82 34.50 -31.85
N SER A 310 23.86 33.79 -32.32
CA SER A 310 23.69 32.63 -33.20
C SER A 310 22.94 31.45 -32.56
N TYR A 311 22.74 31.48 -31.26
CA TYR A 311 22.08 30.44 -30.47
C TYR A 311 20.59 30.70 -30.27
N ASP A 312 20.09 31.91 -30.60
CA ASP A 312 18.70 32.32 -30.41
C ASP A 312 17.73 31.41 -31.13
N GLY A 313 16.73 30.89 -30.41
CA GLY A 313 15.75 29.92 -30.91
C GLY A 313 16.21 28.47 -31.04
N MET A 314 17.46 28.14 -30.72
CA MET A 314 17.94 26.75 -30.71
C MET A 314 17.40 25.99 -29.50
N ASP A 315 17.11 24.69 -29.68
CA ASP A 315 16.90 23.79 -28.55
C ASP A 315 18.09 23.83 -27.60
N ARG A 316 17.85 23.78 -26.28
CA ARG A 316 18.86 23.87 -25.24
C ARG A 316 20.05 22.91 -25.42
N TYR A 317 19.81 21.68 -25.88
CA TYR A 317 20.87 20.68 -26.11
C TYR A 317 21.63 20.90 -27.42
N GLU A 318 20.96 21.38 -28.44
CA GLU A 318 21.63 21.78 -29.68
C GLU A 318 22.49 23.03 -29.45
N ALA A 319 21.96 24.02 -28.72
CA ALA A 319 22.73 25.17 -28.26
C ALA A 319 23.98 24.79 -27.45
N ARG A 320 23.82 23.83 -26.49
CA ARG A 320 24.95 23.27 -25.74
C ARG A 320 26.05 22.74 -26.64
N LYS A 321 25.69 21.94 -27.67
CA LYS A 321 26.67 21.40 -28.64
C LYS A 321 27.36 22.50 -29.42
N ALA A 322 26.59 23.49 -29.88
CA ALA A 322 27.13 24.64 -30.65
C ALA A 322 28.08 25.48 -29.79
N MET A 323 27.68 25.84 -28.56
CA MET A 323 28.50 26.61 -27.64
C MET A 323 29.80 25.89 -27.25
N VAL A 324 29.76 24.61 -27.00
CA VAL A 324 30.98 23.83 -26.69
C VAL A 324 31.95 23.85 -27.84
N LYS A 325 31.46 23.73 -29.11
CA LYS A 325 32.28 23.81 -30.32
C LYS A 325 32.90 25.20 -30.49
N ASP A 326 32.14 26.25 -30.24
CA ASP A 326 32.61 27.62 -30.36
C ASP A 326 33.63 27.98 -29.25
N LEU A 327 33.45 27.48 -28.03
CA LEU A 327 34.41 27.58 -26.93
C LEU A 327 35.73 26.87 -27.27
N GLU A 328 35.68 25.70 -27.89
CA GLU A 328 36.85 24.99 -28.39
C GLU A 328 37.58 25.78 -29.48
N ALA A 329 36.86 26.28 -30.46
CA ALA A 329 37.39 27.11 -31.54
C ALA A 329 38.03 28.40 -31.05
N ALA A 330 37.46 28.99 -29.97
CA ALA A 330 37.98 30.19 -29.33
C ALA A 330 39.17 29.90 -28.36
N GLY A 331 39.56 28.64 -28.16
CA GLY A 331 40.63 28.24 -27.23
C GLY A 331 40.23 28.43 -25.75
N LEU A 332 38.93 28.56 -25.47
CA LEU A 332 38.38 28.76 -24.11
C LEU A 332 37.95 27.45 -23.41
N LEU A 333 37.84 26.35 -24.12
CA LEU A 333 37.59 25.04 -23.57
C LEU A 333 38.91 24.42 -23.10
N VAL A 334 39.01 24.12 -21.80
CA VAL A 334 40.23 23.51 -21.20
C VAL A 334 40.25 21.99 -21.38
N LYS A 335 39.17 21.35 -20.93
CA LYS A 335 38.97 19.89 -20.99
C LYS A 335 37.50 19.56 -20.80
N VAL A 336 37.17 18.30 -21.14
CA VAL A 336 35.85 17.71 -20.91
C VAL A 336 36.05 16.44 -20.09
N VAL A 337 35.43 16.35 -18.93
CA VAL A 337 35.58 15.23 -18.00
C VAL A 337 34.23 14.51 -17.87
N PRO A 338 34.16 13.19 -18.09
CA PRO A 338 32.95 12.44 -17.81
C PRO A 338 32.50 12.61 -16.36
N HIS A 339 31.22 12.86 -16.16
CA HIS A 339 30.64 13.07 -14.84
C HIS A 339 29.19 12.57 -14.81
N SER A 340 28.89 11.64 -13.90
CA SER A 340 27.52 11.23 -13.65
C SER A 340 26.93 12.08 -12.51
N HIS A 341 25.73 12.60 -12.72
CA HIS A 341 25.09 13.45 -11.73
C HIS A 341 23.57 13.26 -11.76
N ALA A 342 22.93 13.51 -10.62
CA ALA A 342 21.49 13.49 -10.47
C ALA A 342 20.85 14.67 -11.24
N VAL A 343 19.91 14.36 -12.13
CA VAL A 343 19.17 15.35 -12.93
C VAL A 343 17.70 15.27 -12.54
N GLY A 344 17.08 16.41 -12.22
CA GLY A 344 15.64 16.49 -11.97
C GLY A 344 14.83 16.26 -13.25
N VAL A 345 13.87 15.34 -13.19
CA VAL A 345 12.91 15.08 -14.27
C VAL A 345 11.49 15.16 -13.74
N HIS A 346 10.57 15.60 -14.57
CA HIS A 346 9.14 15.59 -14.25
C HIS A 346 8.61 14.16 -14.14
N ASP A 347 7.95 13.81 -13.04
CA ASP A 347 7.48 12.44 -12.74
C ASP A 347 6.50 11.88 -13.81
N ARG A 348 5.76 12.75 -14.51
CA ARG A 348 4.74 12.37 -15.50
C ARG A 348 5.30 12.15 -16.92
N CYS A 349 6.01 13.14 -17.45
CA CYS A 349 6.50 13.10 -18.82
C CYS A 349 7.98 12.71 -18.93
N LYS A 350 8.70 12.53 -17.79
CA LYS A 350 10.13 12.20 -17.70
C LYS A 350 11.07 13.19 -18.41
N THR A 351 10.58 14.37 -18.69
CA THR A 351 11.37 15.46 -19.27
C THR A 351 12.25 16.09 -18.20
N VAL A 352 13.50 16.41 -18.54
CA VAL A 352 14.39 17.18 -17.67
C VAL A 352 13.80 18.57 -17.44
N ILE A 353 13.60 18.92 -16.18
CA ILE A 353 13.04 20.21 -15.78
C ILE A 353 14.06 21.34 -15.99
N GLU A 354 13.55 22.56 -16.11
CA GLU A 354 14.35 23.78 -16.15
C GLU A 354 14.00 24.68 -14.96
N PRO A 355 14.94 24.99 -14.07
CA PRO A 355 14.74 26.08 -13.13
C PRO A 355 14.60 27.41 -13.90
N MET A 356 13.50 28.12 -13.68
CA MET A 356 13.18 29.39 -14.35
C MET A 356 12.55 30.39 -13.40
N ILE A 357 12.84 31.67 -13.57
CA ILE A 357 12.17 32.76 -12.84
C ILE A 357 10.89 33.12 -13.59
N LYS A 358 9.75 32.95 -12.90
CA LYS A 358 8.45 33.35 -13.41
C LYS A 358 7.57 33.96 -12.32
N PRO A 359 6.69 34.92 -12.66
CA PRO A 359 5.66 35.37 -11.73
C PRO A 359 4.64 34.27 -11.51
N GLN A 360 4.46 33.85 -10.27
CA GLN A 360 3.58 32.76 -9.84
C GLN A 360 2.82 33.16 -8.56
N TRP A 361 1.79 32.40 -8.24
CA TRP A 361 1.06 32.49 -7.00
C TRP A 361 1.64 31.52 -5.99
N PHE A 362 1.88 32.01 -4.76
CA PHE A 362 2.50 31.24 -3.68
C PHE A 362 1.68 31.32 -2.40
N VAL A 363 1.78 30.27 -1.57
CA VAL A 363 1.32 30.26 -0.18
C VAL A 363 2.55 30.30 0.73
N LYS A 364 2.58 31.23 1.70
CA LYS A 364 3.57 31.27 2.78
C LYS A 364 3.29 30.10 3.73
N MET A 365 4.25 29.21 3.88
CA MET A 365 4.05 27.95 4.60
C MET A 365 4.54 27.99 6.06
N GLU A 366 5.49 28.84 6.40
CA GLU A 366 6.15 28.82 7.71
C GLU A 366 5.17 28.89 8.89
N GLU A 367 4.23 29.84 8.87
CA GLU A 367 3.24 29.99 9.95
C GLU A 367 2.21 28.88 9.99
N MET A 368 1.83 28.36 8.84
CA MET A 368 0.86 27.26 8.73
C MET A 368 1.46 25.91 9.15
N ALA A 369 2.78 25.73 9.03
CA ALA A 369 3.46 24.51 9.43
C ALA A 369 3.56 24.34 10.96
N LYS A 370 3.67 25.46 11.72
CA LYS A 370 3.86 25.42 13.18
C LYS A 370 2.78 24.65 13.92
N PRO A 371 1.46 24.91 13.71
CA PRO A 371 0.40 24.15 14.36
C PRO A 371 0.38 22.67 13.92
N ALA A 372 0.72 22.39 12.67
CA ALA A 372 0.80 21.02 12.15
C ALA A 372 1.92 20.20 12.81
N ILE A 373 3.07 20.82 13.07
CA ILE A 373 4.19 20.23 13.83
C ILE A 373 3.76 19.95 15.28
N GLU A 374 3.11 20.93 15.91
CA GLU A 374 2.67 20.82 17.31
C GLU A 374 1.63 19.70 17.50
N ALA A 375 0.70 19.54 16.58
CA ALA A 375 -0.30 18.49 16.63
C ALA A 375 0.29 17.07 16.72
N LEU A 376 1.40 16.82 16.02
CA LEU A 376 2.10 15.53 16.15
C LEU A 376 2.88 15.44 17.47
N LYS A 377 3.55 16.52 17.90
CA LYS A 377 4.35 16.54 19.14
C LYS A 377 3.48 16.36 20.39
N THR A 378 2.27 16.89 20.38
CA THR A 378 1.29 16.72 21.48
C THR A 378 0.59 15.36 21.47
N GLY A 379 0.67 14.61 20.35
CA GLY A 379 -0.01 13.34 20.17
C GLY A 379 -1.49 13.45 19.80
N GLU A 380 -1.98 14.65 19.45
CA GLU A 380 -3.31 14.86 18.89
C GLU A 380 -3.44 14.21 17.50
N LEU A 381 -2.36 14.30 16.70
CA LEU A 381 -2.20 13.57 15.45
C LEU A 381 -1.30 12.36 15.67
N LYS A 382 -1.72 11.19 15.21
CA LYS A 382 -0.97 9.94 15.33
C LYS A 382 -0.76 9.29 13.98
N PHE A 383 0.41 8.69 13.79
CA PHE A 383 0.72 7.83 12.64
C PHE A 383 0.76 6.37 13.06
N VAL A 384 0.22 5.50 12.22
CA VAL A 384 0.34 4.05 12.36
C VAL A 384 0.97 3.51 11.07
N PRO A 385 2.22 3.03 11.10
CA PRO A 385 3.13 2.97 12.25
C PRO A 385 3.72 4.36 12.60
N GLU A 386 4.09 4.52 13.85
CA GLU A 386 4.58 5.79 14.42
C GLU A 386 5.84 6.35 13.71
N SER A 387 6.63 5.46 13.10
CA SER A 387 7.86 5.84 12.38
C SER A 387 7.65 6.87 11.27
N TYR A 388 6.49 6.91 10.63
CA TYR A 388 6.17 7.88 9.58
C TYR A 388 5.93 9.31 10.11
N GLY A 389 5.71 9.47 11.41
CA GLY A 389 5.71 10.79 12.05
C GLY A 389 7.02 11.53 11.87
N LYS A 390 8.17 10.82 11.81
CA LYS A 390 9.47 11.45 11.52
C LYS A 390 9.54 12.00 10.09
N THR A 391 9.02 11.24 9.13
CA THR A 391 8.94 11.69 7.73
C THR A 391 8.09 12.95 7.61
N TYR A 392 6.93 12.95 8.27
CA TYR A 392 6.02 14.09 8.33
C TYR A 392 6.71 15.34 8.93
N LEU A 393 7.43 15.20 10.06
CA LEU A 393 8.16 16.31 10.68
C LEU A 393 9.27 16.85 9.79
N ASN A 394 10.09 15.98 9.20
CA ASN A 394 11.20 16.40 8.35
C ASN A 394 10.72 17.29 7.19
N TRP A 395 9.57 16.96 6.59
CA TRP A 395 8.99 17.77 5.53
C TRP A 395 8.48 19.12 6.02
N LEU A 396 7.86 19.17 7.20
CA LEU A 396 7.31 20.41 7.76
C LEU A 396 8.41 21.35 8.29
N GLU A 397 9.47 20.80 8.88
CA GLU A 397 10.58 21.59 9.40
C GLU A 397 11.43 22.21 8.27
N GLY A 398 11.45 21.59 7.10
CA GLY A 398 12.13 22.10 5.90
C GLY A 398 11.20 22.72 4.87
N ILE A 399 9.96 23.07 5.24
CA ILE A 399 8.96 23.51 4.26
C ILE A 399 9.26 24.89 3.68
N HIS A 400 9.18 25.00 2.35
CA HIS A 400 9.27 26.27 1.62
C HIS A 400 7.88 26.73 1.15
N ASP A 401 7.80 28.00 0.69
CA ASP A 401 6.57 28.56 0.15
C ASP A 401 6.07 27.70 -1.03
N TRP A 402 4.81 27.37 -0.98
CA TRP A 402 4.17 26.48 -1.96
C TRP A 402 3.71 27.25 -3.20
N CYS A 403 4.26 26.94 -4.37
CA CYS A 403 3.76 27.45 -5.65
C CYS A 403 2.45 26.76 -6.01
N ILE A 404 1.35 27.53 -6.05
CA ILE A 404 0.00 27.02 -6.25
C ILE A 404 -0.56 27.25 -7.64
N SER A 405 0.08 28.04 -8.51
CA SER A 405 -0.39 28.28 -9.87
C SER A 405 0.15 27.24 -10.86
N ARG A 406 -0.68 26.87 -11.81
CA ARG A 406 -0.37 25.96 -12.93
C ARG A 406 -0.89 26.57 -14.22
N GLN A 407 -0.11 26.51 -15.29
CA GLN A 407 -0.44 27.00 -16.62
C GLN A 407 -1.23 25.94 -17.39
N LEU A 408 -2.36 25.52 -16.80
CA LEU A 408 -3.26 24.51 -17.33
C LEU A 408 -4.63 25.11 -17.62
N TRP A 409 -5.40 24.45 -18.45
CA TRP A 409 -6.80 24.82 -18.66
C TRP A 409 -7.75 24.02 -17.77
N TRP A 410 -7.40 22.76 -17.46
CA TRP A 410 -8.18 21.87 -16.61
C TRP A 410 -7.80 22.02 -15.15
N GLY A 411 -8.72 22.50 -14.33
CA GLY A 411 -8.55 22.73 -12.89
C GLY A 411 -9.33 23.93 -12.38
N HIS A 412 -9.19 24.23 -11.10
CA HIS A 412 -9.80 25.41 -10.48
C HIS A 412 -9.10 26.67 -10.93
N ARG A 413 -9.78 27.50 -11.68
CA ARG A 413 -9.22 28.76 -12.14
C ARG A 413 -9.02 29.73 -10.98
N ILE A 414 -7.86 30.37 -10.91
CA ILE A 414 -7.52 31.29 -9.82
C ILE A 414 -8.52 32.47 -9.81
N PRO A 415 -9.13 32.81 -8.62
CA PRO A 415 -10.13 33.87 -8.51
C PRO A 415 -9.47 35.26 -8.37
N ALA A 416 -8.63 35.62 -9.35
CA ALA A 416 -7.93 36.88 -9.44
C ALA A 416 -8.25 37.56 -10.78
N TYR A 417 -8.56 38.84 -10.75
CA TYR A 417 -9.05 39.62 -11.90
C TYR A 417 -8.17 40.85 -12.12
N TYR A 418 -7.64 41.00 -13.30
CA TYR A 418 -6.82 42.13 -13.73
C TYR A 418 -7.68 43.21 -14.36
N CYS A 419 -7.65 44.40 -13.78
CA CYS A 419 -8.36 45.53 -14.35
C CYS A 419 -7.68 46.01 -15.63
N ASP A 420 -8.40 46.02 -16.76
CA ASP A 420 -7.85 46.42 -18.04
C ASP A 420 -7.46 47.92 -18.08
N LYS A 421 -8.01 48.72 -17.18
CA LYS A 421 -7.72 50.19 -17.12
C LYS A 421 -6.47 50.54 -16.33
N CYS A 422 -6.22 49.90 -15.16
CA CYS A 422 -5.08 50.25 -14.30
C CYS A 422 -4.05 49.11 -14.12
N GLY A 423 -4.37 47.89 -14.59
CA GLY A 423 -3.49 46.74 -14.44
C GLY A 423 -3.49 46.11 -13.04
N GLU A 424 -4.14 46.71 -12.06
CA GLU A 424 -4.20 46.20 -10.68
C GLU A 424 -5.00 44.89 -10.59
N VAL A 425 -4.59 44.04 -9.65
CA VAL A 425 -5.21 42.73 -9.39
C VAL A 425 -6.27 42.89 -8.30
N VAL A 426 -7.46 42.37 -8.59
CA VAL A 426 -8.55 42.28 -7.62
C VAL A 426 -8.83 40.78 -7.37
N VAL A 427 -8.66 40.32 -6.15
CA VAL A 427 -9.01 38.95 -5.74
C VAL A 427 -10.43 39.00 -5.21
N ALA A 428 -11.31 38.23 -5.84
CA ALA A 428 -12.74 38.19 -5.50
C ALA A 428 -13.32 36.80 -5.85
N ARG A 429 -14.45 36.44 -5.22
CA ARG A 429 -15.17 35.18 -5.48
C ARG A 429 -15.61 35.06 -6.94
N ASP A 430 -16.16 36.15 -7.43
CA ASP A 430 -16.64 36.28 -8.79
C ASP A 430 -16.07 37.55 -9.44
N MET A 431 -16.22 37.70 -10.76
CA MET A 431 -15.71 38.85 -11.48
C MET A 431 -16.33 40.16 -10.93
N PRO A 432 -15.48 41.09 -10.42
CA PRO A 432 -15.99 42.34 -9.85
C PRO A 432 -16.63 43.24 -10.90
N GLU A 433 -17.70 43.92 -10.53
CA GLU A 433 -18.37 44.90 -11.42
C GLU A 433 -17.57 46.18 -11.58
N THR A 434 -16.81 46.56 -10.56
CA THR A 434 -16.07 47.84 -10.52
C THR A 434 -14.73 47.63 -9.84
N CYS A 435 -13.67 48.16 -10.43
CA CYS A 435 -12.32 48.18 -9.85
C CYS A 435 -12.23 49.11 -8.65
N PRO A 436 -11.86 48.63 -7.46
CA PRO A 436 -11.74 49.41 -6.27
C PRO A 436 -10.62 50.48 -6.36
N HIS A 437 -9.65 50.29 -7.27
CA HIS A 437 -8.50 51.19 -7.41
C HIS A 437 -8.75 52.34 -8.38
N CYS A 438 -9.48 52.09 -9.49
CA CYS A 438 -9.62 53.12 -10.55
C CYS A 438 -11.05 53.30 -11.07
N GLY A 439 -12.03 52.57 -10.54
CA GLY A 439 -13.42 52.62 -11.01
C GLY A 439 -13.66 52.04 -12.42
N GLY A 440 -12.71 51.27 -12.96
CA GLY A 440 -12.90 50.58 -14.25
C GLY A 440 -13.87 49.42 -14.16
N HIS A 441 -14.51 49.00 -15.27
CA HIS A 441 -15.52 47.95 -15.31
C HIS A 441 -15.14 46.77 -16.23
N SER A 442 -13.93 46.76 -16.75
CA SER A 442 -13.44 45.68 -17.62
C SER A 442 -12.31 44.92 -16.90
N PHE A 443 -12.45 43.60 -16.84
CA PHE A 443 -11.51 42.72 -16.17
C PHE A 443 -11.20 41.50 -17.00
N ARG A 444 -10.00 40.98 -16.84
CA ARG A 444 -9.55 39.70 -17.34
C ARG A 444 -9.21 38.82 -16.17
N GLN A 445 -9.85 37.67 -16.07
CA GLN A 445 -9.50 36.68 -15.02
C GLN A 445 -8.12 36.08 -15.27
N GLU A 446 -7.41 35.76 -14.22
CA GLU A 446 -6.16 34.99 -14.26
C GLU A 446 -6.36 33.73 -15.12
N GLU A 447 -5.40 33.40 -15.97
CA GLU A 447 -5.50 32.25 -16.88
C GLU A 447 -5.05 30.95 -16.20
N ASP A 448 -4.18 31.06 -15.22
CA ASP A 448 -3.67 29.93 -14.46
C ASP A 448 -4.75 29.27 -13.62
N THR A 449 -4.60 27.95 -13.42
CA THR A 449 -5.39 27.16 -12.49
C THR A 449 -4.58 26.87 -11.22
N LEU A 450 -5.27 26.45 -10.16
CA LEU A 450 -4.63 26.00 -8.92
C LEU A 450 -4.06 24.60 -9.06
N ASP A 451 -2.98 24.34 -8.34
CA ASP A 451 -2.45 23.01 -8.10
C ASP A 451 -3.55 22.06 -7.63
N THR A 452 -3.63 20.84 -8.16
CA THR A 452 -4.62 19.83 -7.77
C THR A 452 -4.63 19.58 -6.26
N TRP A 453 -3.46 19.65 -5.63
CA TRP A 453 -3.31 19.48 -4.20
C TRP A 453 -3.92 20.60 -3.36
N PHE A 454 -4.25 21.74 -3.95
CA PHE A 454 -4.94 22.85 -3.26
C PHE A 454 -6.39 22.44 -2.92
N SER A 455 -7.12 21.89 -3.88
CA SER A 455 -8.47 21.38 -3.64
C SER A 455 -8.47 20.08 -2.86
N SER A 456 -7.53 19.16 -3.15
CA SER A 456 -7.41 17.87 -2.45
C SER A 456 -7.09 18.04 -0.96
N ALA A 457 -6.41 19.13 -0.58
CA ALA A 457 -6.14 19.47 0.83
C ALA A 457 -7.40 19.81 1.64
N LEU A 458 -8.50 20.18 0.97
CA LEU A 458 -9.75 20.54 1.61
C LEU A 458 -10.71 19.35 1.78
N TRP A 459 -10.36 18.19 1.21
CA TRP A 459 -11.20 17.02 1.07
C TRP A 459 -11.92 16.59 2.37
N PRO A 460 -11.29 16.56 3.56
CA PRO A 460 -11.95 16.12 4.79
C PRO A 460 -13.12 17.00 5.23
N PHE A 461 -13.19 18.25 4.82
CA PHE A 461 -14.23 19.18 5.24
C PHE A 461 -15.05 19.75 4.08
N SER A 462 -14.47 19.94 2.90
CA SER A 462 -15.21 20.39 1.72
C SER A 462 -16.27 19.39 1.28
N THR A 463 -15.97 18.08 1.38
CA THR A 463 -16.91 17.01 1.05
C THR A 463 -18.13 16.97 1.97
N LEU A 464 -18.01 17.47 3.19
CA LEU A 464 -19.07 17.52 4.19
C LEU A 464 -19.87 18.83 4.17
N GLY A 465 -19.58 19.72 3.21
CA GLY A 465 -20.34 20.93 2.94
C GLY A 465 -19.70 22.24 3.39
N TRP A 466 -18.51 22.21 4.06
CA TRP A 466 -17.80 23.43 4.39
C TRP A 466 -17.53 24.27 3.11
N PRO A 467 -17.68 25.61 3.12
CA PRO A 467 -17.73 26.54 4.27
C PRO A 467 -19.09 26.70 4.95
N GLU A 468 -20.12 26.03 4.47
CA GLU A 468 -21.43 26.06 5.12
C GLU A 468 -21.41 25.18 6.39
N ASP A 469 -22.22 25.60 7.38
CA ASP A 469 -22.37 24.85 8.64
C ASP A 469 -23.45 23.77 8.49
N THR A 470 -23.16 22.73 7.69
CA THR A 470 -24.09 21.64 7.42
C THR A 470 -24.21 20.66 8.60
N PRO A 471 -25.30 19.91 8.73
CA PRO A 471 -25.42 18.85 9.72
C PRO A 471 -24.31 17.80 9.62
N GLU A 472 -23.96 17.41 8.40
CA GLU A 472 -22.90 16.46 8.11
C GLU A 472 -21.55 16.96 8.58
N TYR A 473 -21.20 18.21 8.29
CA TYR A 473 -19.95 18.83 8.75
C TYR A 473 -19.88 18.88 10.28
N ARG A 474 -20.96 19.26 10.96
CA ARG A 474 -20.98 19.27 12.43
C ARG A 474 -20.80 17.90 13.07
N TYR A 475 -21.38 16.87 12.43
CA TYR A 475 -21.44 15.52 12.99
C TYR A 475 -20.23 14.66 12.64
N PHE A 476 -19.73 14.70 11.40
CA PHE A 476 -18.68 13.82 10.91
C PHE A 476 -17.28 14.46 10.88
N TYR A 477 -17.17 15.78 11.09
CA TYR A 477 -15.87 16.46 11.11
C TYR A 477 -15.48 16.88 12.54
N PRO A 478 -14.23 16.63 12.99
CA PRO A 478 -13.13 15.95 12.31
C PRO A 478 -13.43 14.51 11.95
N THR A 479 -12.79 14.01 10.88
CA THR A 479 -12.86 12.59 10.53
C THR A 479 -11.97 11.76 11.46
N ASP A 480 -12.14 10.43 11.50
CA ASP A 480 -11.47 9.60 12.52
C ASP A 480 -10.10 9.10 12.04
N VAL A 481 -10.09 8.48 10.86
CA VAL A 481 -8.90 7.82 10.32
C VAL A 481 -8.72 8.23 8.87
N LEU A 482 -7.50 8.63 8.53
CA LEU A 482 -7.07 8.72 7.15
C LEU A 482 -6.24 7.49 6.80
N VAL A 483 -6.61 6.76 5.75
CA VAL A 483 -5.81 5.64 5.22
C VAL A 483 -5.16 6.08 3.93
N THR A 484 -3.85 5.88 3.79
CA THR A 484 -3.12 6.30 2.58
C THR A 484 -1.76 5.62 2.47
N GLY A 485 -1.17 5.63 1.27
CA GLY A 485 0.21 5.22 1.04
C GLY A 485 1.24 6.19 1.63
N TYR A 486 2.41 5.67 1.98
CA TYR A 486 3.49 6.51 2.52
C TYR A 486 4.04 7.53 1.49
N ASP A 487 3.86 7.28 0.22
CA ASP A 487 4.40 8.09 -0.87
C ASP A 487 3.69 9.44 -1.07
N ILE A 488 2.50 9.62 -0.48
CA ILE A 488 1.75 10.87 -0.54
C ILE A 488 1.60 11.60 0.80
N ILE A 489 2.42 11.29 1.79
CA ILE A 489 2.43 12.01 3.08
C ILE A 489 2.68 13.51 2.85
N PHE A 490 3.69 13.85 2.06
CA PHE A 490 3.99 15.24 1.75
C PHE A 490 2.92 15.91 0.88
N PHE A 491 2.49 15.23 -0.16
CA PHE A 491 1.56 15.79 -1.13
C PHE A 491 0.19 16.06 -0.54
N TRP A 492 -0.31 15.13 0.29
CA TRP A 492 -1.70 15.14 0.71
C TRP A 492 -1.89 15.25 2.22
N VAL A 493 -1.26 14.39 3.02
CA VAL A 493 -1.47 14.37 4.48
C VAL A 493 -1.09 15.72 5.11
N ILE A 494 0.12 16.22 4.86
CA ILE A 494 0.60 17.49 5.39
C ILE A 494 -0.33 18.63 5.00
N ARG A 495 -0.74 18.65 3.72
CA ARG A 495 -1.60 19.71 3.17
C ARG A 495 -3.00 19.69 3.76
N MET A 496 -3.58 18.52 3.99
CA MET A 496 -4.87 18.41 4.70
C MET A 496 -4.76 18.90 6.15
N VAL A 497 -3.68 18.54 6.85
CA VAL A 497 -3.50 18.91 8.25
C VAL A 497 -3.40 20.43 8.42
N PHE A 498 -2.50 21.10 7.70
CA PHE A 498 -2.40 22.55 7.84
C PHE A 498 -3.63 23.29 7.32
N SER A 499 -4.25 22.82 6.23
CA SER A 499 -5.49 23.42 5.71
C SER A 499 -6.65 23.24 6.68
N GLY A 500 -6.82 22.06 7.26
CA GLY A 500 -7.86 21.81 8.27
C GLY A 500 -7.71 22.71 9.48
N ILE A 501 -6.51 22.79 10.07
CA ILE A 501 -6.24 23.65 11.21
C ILE A 501 -6.48 25.13 10.85
N GLU A 502 -5.96 25.60 9.72
CA GLU A 502 -6.04 26.99 9.30
C GLU A 502 -7.48 27.44 9.00
N GLN A 503 -8.28 26.59 8.35
CA GLN A 503 -9.61 26.97 7.91
C GLN A 503 -10.71 26.69 8.92
N THR A 504 -10.56 25.64 9.74
CA THR A 504 -11.61 25.16 10.66
C THR A 504 -11.22 25.30 12.14
N GLY A 505 -9.95 25.54 12.46
CA GLY A 505 -9.42 25.54 13.82
C GLY A 505 -9.31 24.13 14.43
N LYS A 506 -9.47 23.07 13.66
CA LYS A 506 -9.44 21.69 14.11
C LYS A 506 -8.56 20.83 13.21
N LEU A 507 -7.97 19.76 13.77
CA LEU A 507 -7.34 18.71 12.96
C LEU A 507 -8.39 18.09 12.02
N PRO A 508 -8.02 17.76 10.78
CA PRO A 508 -8.97 17.11 9.86
C PRO A 508 -9.23 15.64 10.20
N PHE A 509 -8.30 14.99 10.88
CA PHE A 509 -8.34 13.60 11.35
C PHE A 509 -7.35 13.41 12.50
N HIS A 510 -7.60 12.38 13.34
CA HIS A 510 -6.73 12.10 14.49
C HIS A 510 -5.67 11.03 14.22
N THR A 511 -5.96 10.08 13.33
CA THR A 511 -5.06 8.97 13.01
C THR A 511 -4.78 8.89 11.51
N VAL A 512 -3.52 8.72 11.17
CA VAL A 512 -3.07 8.43 9.80
C VAL A 512 -2.55 6.99 9.76
N LEU A 513 -3.33 6.11 9.14
CA LEU A 513 -2.96 4.72 8.91
C LEU A 513 -2.23 4.62 7.57
N ILE A 514 -0.95 4.32 7.64
CA ILE A 514 -0.10 4.22 6.45
C ILE A 514 -0.02 2.78 5.98
N HIS A 515 -0.22 2.57 4.69
CA HIS A 515 0.06 1.30 4.03
C HIS A 515 1.27 1.40 3.09
N GLY A 516 1.88 0.24 2.80
CA GLY A 516 2.95 0.14 1.82
C GLY A 516 2.42 -0.03 0.39
N LEU A 517 3.34 -0.21 -0.55
CA LEU A 517 3.02 -0.42 -1.96
C LEU A 517 2.83 -1.90 -2.27
N VAL A 518 1.96 -2.19 -3.23
CA VAL A 518 1.84 -3.54 -3.78
C VAL A 518 2.86 -3.70 -4.92
N ARG A 519 3.74 -4.69 -4.76
CA ARG A 519 4.82 -5.01 -5.71
C ARG A 519 4.55 -6.34 -6.41
N ASP A 520 5.19 -6.56 -7.55
CA ASP A 520 5.14 -7.84 -8.23
C ASP A 520 5.88 -8.94 -7.42
N SER A 521 5.83 -10.18 -7.89
CA SER A 521 6.49 -11.33 -7.23
C SER A 521 7.99 -11.18 -7.08
N GLU A 522 8.63 -10.36 -7.92
CA GLU A 522 10.07 -10.06 -7.87
C GLU A 522 10.40 -8.86 -6.96
N GLY A 523 9.38 -8.18 -6.42
CA GLY A 523 9.53 -7.02 -5.54
C GLY A 523 9.69 -5.70 -6.28
N ARG A 524 9.43 -5.64 -7.59
CA ARG A 524 9.46 -4.41 -8.38
C ARG A 524 8.14 -3.66 -8.25
N LYS A 525 8.18 -2.33 -8.30
CA LYS A 525 6.98 -1.49 -8.36
C LYS A 525 6.17 -1.86 -9.61
N MET A 526 4.88 -2.12 -9.45
CA MET A 526 4.00 -2.38 -10.58
C MET A 526 3.78 -1.09 -11.39
N SER A 527 3.93 -1.17 -12.70
CA SER A 527 3.65 -0.06 -13.62
C SER A 527 3.20 -0.55 -14.97
N LYS A 528 2.42 0.27 -15.68
CA LYS A 528 1.98 -0.03 -17.06
C LYS A 528 3.17 -0.09 -18.04
N SER A 529 4.19 0.72 -17.81
CA SER A 529 5.38 0.77 -18.66
C SER A 529 6.26 -0.49 -18.56
N LEU A 530 6.27 -1.15 -17.39
CA LEU A 530 6.97 -2.41 -17.18
C LEU A 530 6.16 -3.64 -17.59
N GLY A 531 4.86 -3.46 -17.88
CA GLY A 531 3.96 -4.55 -18.24
C GLY A 531 3.73 -5.57 -17.10
N ASN A 532 4.08 -5.23 -15.85
CA ASN A 532 3.92 -6.07 -14.67
C ASN A 532 2.71 -5.67 -13.80
N GLY A 533 1.90 -4.73 -14.27
CA GLY A 533 0.68 -4.31 -13.59
C GLY A 533 -0.40 -5.37 -13.69
N ILE A 534 -1.01 -5.71 -12.55
CA ILE A 534 -2.14 -6.63 -12.47
C ILE A 534 -3.42 -5.82 -12.29
N ASP A 535 -4.42 -6.07 -13.13
CA ASP A 535 -5.74 -5.44 -13.00
C ASP A 535 -6.54 -6.13 -11.89
N PRO A 536 -6.99 -5.41 -10.86
CA PRO A 536 -7.85 -5.98 -9.82
C PRO A 536 -9.10 -6.68 -10.37
N LEU A 537 -9.69 -6.15 -11.44
CA LEU A 537 -10.88 -6.76 -12.07
C LEU A 537 -10.58 -8.14 -12.66
N GLU A 538 -9.39 -8.33 -13.24
CA GLU A 538 -9.00 -9.65 -13.74
C GLU A 538 -8.96 -10.70 -12.62
N VAL A 539 -8.47 -10.30 -11.44
CA VAL A 539 -8.43 -11.18 -10.27
C VAL A 539 -9.86 -11.48 -9.79
N ILE A 540 -10.71 -10.45 -9.72
CA ILE A 540 -12.10 -10.58 -9.29
C ILE A 540 -12.88 -11.50 -10.24
N GLU A 541 -12.75 -11.34 -11.54
CA GLU A 541 -13.41 -12.19 -12.54
C GLU A 541 -13.02 -13.66 -12.40
N ARG A 542 -11.77 -13.95 -12.08
CA ARG A 542 -11.26 -15.34 -11.97
C ARG A 542 -11.55 -15.99 -10.62
N TYR A 543 -11.48 -15.23 -9.54
CA TYR A 543 -11.43 -15.79 -8.18
C TYR A 543 -12.47 -15.19 -7.22
N GLY A 544 -13.11 -14.07 -7.59
CA GLY A 544 -14.04 -13.32 -6.75
C GLY A 544 -13.36 -12.19 -5.96
N ALA A 545 -14.16 -11.22 -5.54
CA ALA A 545 -13.69 -10.05 -4.77
C ALA A 545 -13.16 -10.45 -3.38
N ASP A 546 -13.82 -11.39 -2.71
CA ASP A 546 -13.39 -11.87 -1.40
C ASP A 546 -12.00 -12.52 -1.44
N ALA A 547 -11.66 -13.25 -2.50
CA ALA A 547 -10.34 -13.86 -2.66
C ALA A 547 -9.25 -12.79 -2.84
N LEU A 548 -9.52 -11.71 -3.59
CA LEU A 548 -8.61 -10.58 -3.72
C LEU A 548 -8.42 -9.87 -2.39
N ARG A 549 -9.50 -9.52 -1.70
CA ARG A 549 -9.48 -8.82 -0.40
C ARG A 549 -8.69 -9.61 0.65
N LEU A 550 -8.96 -10.91 0.76
CA LEU A 550 -8.21 -11.81 1.66
C LEU A 550 -6.72 -11.83 1.33
N THR A 551 -6.36 -11.91 0.04
CA THR A 551 -4.98 -11.92 -0.42
C THR A 551 -4.24 -10.64 -0.03
N LEU A 552 -4.87 -9.48 -0.22
CA LEU A 552 -4.31 -8.17 0.10
C LEU A 552 -4.12 -7.95 1.60
N MET A 553 -4.92 -8.63 2.43
CA MET A 553 -4.81 -8.52 3.90
C MET A 553 -3.94 -9.60 4.53
N THR A 554 -3.73 -10.74 3.87
CA THR A 554 -2.89 -11.82 4.42
C THR A 554 -1.44 -11.38 4.56
N GLY A 555 -0.96 -11.31 5.82
CA GLY A 555 0.39 -10.86 6.14
C GLY A 555 0.61 -9.36 5.96
N ASN A 556 -0.45 -8.58 5.77
CA ASN A 556 -0.37 -7.12 5.73
C ASN A 556 0.05 -6.58 7.10
N ALA A 557 1.03 -5.67 7.10
CA ALA A 557 1.44 -4.91 8.26
C ALA A 557 1.52 -3.43 7.89
N PRO A 558 1.04 -2.51 8.74
CA PRO A 558 1.05 -1.09 8.45
C PRO A 558 2.43 -0.58 8.00
N GLY A 559 2.45 0.20 6.94
CA GLY A 559 3.66 0.84 6.38
C GLY A 559 4.58 -0.07 5.57
N ASN A 560 4.34 -1.38 5.51
CA ASN A 560 5.20 -2.31 4.80
C ASN A 560 4.70 -2.61 3.39
N ASP A 561 5.63 -2.65 2.43
CA ASP A 561 5.33 -3.12 1.08
C ASP A 561 4.96 -4.59 1.09
N MET A 562 4.06 -4.98 0.20
CA MET A 562 3.67 -6.37 0.02
C MET A 562 3.93 -6.85 -1.41
N ARG A 563 4.26 -8.14 -1.55
CA ARG A 563 4.37 -8.79 -2.86
C ARG A 563 3.10 -9.54 -3.20
N PHE A 564 2.63 -9.36 -4.41
CA PHE A 564 1.46 -10.06 -4.92
C PHE A 564 1.87 -11.37 -5.60
N TYR A 565 1.18 -12.46 -5.22
CA TYR A 565 1.37 -13.80 -5.77
C TYR A 565 0.02 -14.43 -6.15
N TRP A 566 -0.09 -14.98 -7.32
CA TRP A 566 -1.31 -15.67 -7.78
C TRP A 566 -1.66 -16.89 -6.91
N GLU A 567 -0.67 -17.60 -6.41
CA GLU A 567 -0.84 -18.76 -5.53
C GLU A 567 -1.54 -18.39 -4.20
N ARG A 568 -1.34 -17.17 -3.73
CA ARG A 568 -2.07 -16.64 -2.55
C ARG A 568 -3.55 -16.42 -2.86
N VAL A 569 -3.88 -15.98 -4.08
CA VAL A 569 -5.29 -15.81 -4.50
C VAL A 569 -5.98 -17.15 -4.60
N GLU A 570 -5.29 -18.19 -5.11
CA GLU A 570 -5.80 -19.56 -5.14
C GLU A 570 -6.03 -20.10 -3.72
N SER A 571 -5.11 -19.83 -2.80
CA SER A 571 -5.26 -20.21 -1.39
C SER A 571 -6.47 -19.52 -0.75
N ALA A 572 -6.67 -18.23 -1.05
CA ALA A 572 -7.83 -17.47 -0.59
C ALA A 572 -9.16 -18.04 -1.12
N ARG A 573 -9.22 -18.41 -2.41
CA ARG A 573 -10.38 -19.12 -2.99
C ARG A 573 -10.62 -20.44 -2.30
N ASN A 574 -9.57 -21.20 -1.99
CA ASN A 574 -9.70 -22.49 -1.32
C ASN A 574 -10.25 -22.33 0.11
N PHE A 575 -9.88 -21.26 0.79
CA PHE A 575 -10.46 -20.90 2.09
C PHE A 575 -11.96 -20.59 1.97
N ALA A 576 -12.37 -19.81 0.99
CA ALA A 576 -13.78 -19.56 0.71
C ALA A 576 -14.55 -20.87 0.46
N ASN A 577 -14.00 -21.77 -0.36
CA ASN A 577 -14.59 -23.09 -0.59
C ASN A 577 -14.69 -23.95 0.68
N LYS A 578 -13.71 -23.83 1.59
CA LYS A 578 -13.76 -24.56 2.87
C LYS A 578 -14.90 -24.07 3.76
N ILE A 579 -15.09 -22.75 3.86
CA ILE A 579 -16.23 -22.14 4.58
C ILE A 579 -17.55 -22.60 3.96
N TRP A 580 -17.66 -22.55 2.65
CA TRP A 580 -18.85 -22.99 1.90
C TRP A 580 -19.21 -24.45 2.18
N ASN A 581 -18.23 -25.33 2.15
CA ASN A 581 -18.43 -26.75 2.41
C ASN A 581 -18.78 -27.02 3.88
N ALA A 582 -18.21 -26.28 4.82
CA ALA A 582 -18.57 -26.35 6.24
C ALA A 582 -20.03 -25.92 6.46
N ALA A 583 -20.46 -24.83 5.84
CA ALA A 583 -21.85 -24.36 5.91
C ALA A 583 -22.82 -25.40 5.33
N ARG A 584 -22.52 -25.94 4.16
CA ARG A 584 -23.32 -27.00 3.54
C ARG A 584 -23.39 -28.27 4.39
N PHE A 585 -22.29 -28.63 5.05
CA PHE A 585 -22.30 -29.75 5.98
C PHE A 585 -23.28 -29.51 7.13
N ILE A 586 -23.30 -28.29 7.67
CA ILE A 586 -24.24 -27.89 8.74
C ILE A 586 -25.68 -27.96 8.21
N GLU A 587 -25.97 -27.31 7.06
CA GLU A 587 -27.31 -27.31 6.44
C GLU A 587 -27.86 -28.72 6.23
N MET A 588 -27.04 -29.64 5.72
CA MET A 588 -27.46 -31.04 5.48
C MET A 588 -27.81 -31.78 6.76
N ASN A 589 -27.33 -31.34 7.91
CA ASN A 589 -27.61 -31.97 9.21
C ASN A 589 -28.68 -31.21 10.00
N LEU A 590 -28.98 -29.94 9.66
CA LEU A 590 -30.09 -29.20 10.24
C LEU A 590 -31.45 -29.81 9.81
N GLY A 591 -32.42 -29.70 10.70
CA GLY A 591 -33.82 -30.09 10.41
C GLY A 591 -34.61 -28.93 9.81
N GLU A 592 -35.93 -29.08 9.79
CA GLU A 592 -36.87 -28.01 9.35
C GLU A 592 -36.90 -26.82 10.31
N THR A 593 -36.57 -27.04 11.57
CA THR A 593 -36.51 -26.03 12.64
C THR A 593 -35.09 -25.78 13.08
N MET A 594 -34.78 -24.51 13.35
CA MET A 594 -33.48 -24.13 13.90
C MET A 594 -33.32 -24.69 15.33
N PRO A 595 -32.16 -25.28 15.67
CA PRO A 595 -31.91 -25.78 17.01
C PRO A 595 -31.89 -24.61 18.00
N ALA A 596 -32.60 -24.78 19.10
CA ALA A 596 -32.63 -23.80 20.18
C ALA A 596 -31.35 -23.88 21.02
N GLU A 597 -31.01 -22.77 21.70
CA GLU A 597 -29.87 -22.73 22.61
C GLU A 597 -30.03 -23.80 23.70
N PRO A 598 -29.06 -24.72 23.84
CA PRO A 598 -29.13 -25.78 24.86
C PRO A 598 -28.82 -25.22 26.25
N ALA A 599 -29.33 -25.89 27.29
CA ALA A 599 -28.84 -25.66 28.64
C ALA A 599 -27.34 -25.97 28.72
N ALA A 600 -26.59 -25.21 29.50
CA ALA A 600 -25.14 -25.39 29.64
C ALA A 600 -24.72 -26.84 30.03
N SER A 601 -25.58 -27.57 30.75
CA SER A 601 -25.37 -28.96 31.09
C SER A 601 -25.47 -29.94 29.93
N ALA A 602 -26.08 -29.55 28.80
CA ALA A 602 -26.20 -30.36 27.59
C ALA A 602 -25.00 -30.19 26.64
N LEU A 603 -24.17 -29.18 26.87
CA LEU A 603 -22.92 -28.98 26.14
C LEU A 603 -21.85 -29.95 26.63
N LEU A 604 -21.25 -30.68 25.66
CA LEU A 604 -20.11 -31.56 25.96
C LEU A 604 -18.79 -30.73 26.00
N PRO A 605 -17.70 -31.29 26.58
CA PRO A 605 -16.42 -30.55 26.67
C PRO A 605 -15.92 -29.94 25.36
N GLN A 606 -16.07 -30.66 24.23
CA GLN A 606 -15.70 -30.13 22.92
C GLN A 606 -16.57 -28.95 22.46
N ASP A 607 -17.86 -28.93 22.80
CA ASP A 607 -18.77 -27.81 22.51
C ASP A 607 -18.36 -26.59 23.32
N ARG A 608 -18.08 -26.76 24.58
CA ARG A 608 -17.59 -25.70 25.48
C ARG A 608 -16.21 -25.19 25.07
N TRP A 609 -15.31 -26.11 24.66
CA TRP A 609 -14.00 -25.72 24.13
C TRP A 609 -14.11 -24.78 22.94
N VAL A 610 -14.87 -25.14 21.87
CA VAL A 610 -14.95 -24.31 20.68
C VAL A 610 -15.64 -22.97 20.94
N LEU A 611 -16.65 -22.95 21.83
CA LEU A 611 -17.30 -21.70 22.29
C LEU A 611 -16.32 -20.82 23.05
N HIS A 612 -15.51 -21.41 23.98
CA HIS A 612 -14.49 -20.67 24.70
C HIS A 612 -13.41 -20.08 23.77
N ARG A 613 -12.96 -20.87 22.81
CA ARG A 613 -11.96 -20.42 21.84
C ARG A 613 -12.49 -19.27 20.98
N LEU A 614 -13.73 -19.38 20.50
CA LEU A 614 -14.39 -18.29 19.76
C LEU A 614 -14.57 -17.04 20.62
N ASN A 615 -14.95 -17.21 21.89
CA ASN A 615 -15.11 -16.09 22.83
C ASN A 615 -13.79 -15.34 23.04
N SER A 616 -12.69 -16.07 23.24
CA SER A 616 -11.34 -15.50 23.33
C SER A 616 -10.92 -14.82 22.04
N LEU A 617 -11.15 -15.48 20.89
CA LEU A 617 -10.88 -14.94 19.55
C LEU A 617 -11.61 -13.60 19.32
N THR A 618 -12.86 -13.50 19.74
CA THR A 618 -13.67 -12.27 19.60
C THR A 618 -12.97 -11.08 20.25
N GLY A 619 -12.46 -11.24 21.46
CA GLY A 619 -11.70 -10.20 22.16
C GLY A 619 -10.40 -9.85 21.44
N GLU A 620 -9.63 -10.87 21.06
CA GLU A 620 -8.35 -10.70 20.37
C GLU A 620 -8.50 -9.99 19.01
N VAL A 621 -9.49 -10.37 18.21
CA VAL A 621 -9.76 -9.76 16.89
C VAL A 621 -10.21 -8.32 17.05
N THR A 622 -11.10 -8.05 18.00
CA THR A 622 -11.55 -6.68 18.29
C THR A 622 -10.38 -5.79 18.70
N GLU A 623 -9.52 -6.27 19.60
CA GLU A 623 -8.32 -5.53 20.03
C GLU A 623 -7.36 -5.25 18.88
N ASN A 624 -7.11 -6.22 18.00
CA ASN A 624 -6.23 -6.02 16.84
C ASN A 624 -6.83 -5.03 15.82
N LEU A 625 -8.17 -5.07 15.57
CA LEU A 625 -8.83 -4.09 14.72
C LEU A 625 -8.77 -2.67 15.31
N GLU A 626 -8.93 -2.51 16.62
CA GLU A 626 -8.79 -1.23 17.32
C GLU A 626 -7.35 -0.67 17.23
N LYS A 627 -6.35 -1.55 17.14
CA LYS A 627 -4.94 -1.20 16.96
C LYS A 627 -4.51 -1.07 15.50
N PHE A 628 -5.43 -1.21 14.56
CA PHE A 628 -5.16 -1.21 13.11
C PHE A 628 -4.24 -2.37 12.64
N GLU A 629 -4.17 -3.45 13.38
CA GLU A 629 -3.41 -4.66 13.05
C GLU A 629 -4.26 -5.63 12.20
N LEU A 630 -4.74 -5.15 11.04
CA LEU A 630 -5.74 -5.83 10.22
C LEU A 630 -5.30 -7.22 9.76
N GLY A 631 -4.03 -7.36 9.36
CA GLY A 631 -3.48 -8.64 8.93
C GLY A 631 -3.40 -9.67 10.07
N ILE A 632 -3.13 -9.24 11.30
CA ILE A 632 -3.10 -10.11 12.49
C ILE A 632 -4.51 -10.54 12.85
N ALA A 633 -5.47 -9.59 12.87
CA ALA A 633 -6.88 -9.89 13.10
C ALA A 633 -7.39 -10.95 12.13
N LEU A 634 -7.13 -10.77 10.84
CA LEU A 634 -7.50 -11.72 9.80
C LEU A 634 -6.88 -13.10 10.02
N GLN A 635 -5.58 -13.18 10.31
CA GLN A 635 -4.88 -14.46 10.47
C GLN A 635 -5.50 -15.27 11.61
N LYS A 636 -5.85 -14.62 12.73
CA LYS A 636 -6.50 -15.28 13.85
C LYS A 636 -7.87 -15.87 13.50
N VAL A 637 -8.68 -15.11 12.74
CA VAL A 637 -10.00 -15.61 12.26
C VAL A 637 -9.81 -16.75 11.26
N TYR A 638 -8.85 -16.63 10.37
CA TYR A 638 -8.51 -17.66 9.38
C TYR A 638 -8.11 -18.99 10.07
N ASP A 639 -7.16 -18.93 11.01
CA ASP A 639 -6.67 -20.09 11.73
C ASP A 639 -7.77 -20.76 12.55
N PHE A 640 -8.62 -19.97 13.22
CA PHE A 640 -9.75 -20.50 13.95
C PHE A 640 -10.73 -21.25 13.04
N ILE A 641 -11.15 -20.64 11.93
CA ILE A 641 -12.12 -21.27 11.01
C ILE A 641 -11.50 -22.51 10.36
N TRP A 642 -10.28 -22.40 9.87
CA TRP A 642 -9.63 -23.50 9.14
C TRP A 642 -9.29 -24.65 10.06
N GLU A 643 -8.52 -24.39 11.11
CA GLU A 643 -7.97 -25.44 11.96
C GLU A 643 -8.94 -25.83 13.06
N GLU A 644 -9.33 -24.90 13.93
CA GLU A 644 -10.07 -25.25 15.16
C GLU A 644 -11.50 -25.67 14.84
N PHE A 645 -12.20 -24.92 13.99
CA PHE A 645 -13.59 -25.24 13.65
C PHE A 645 -13.70 -26.37 12.61
N CYS A 646 -13.06 -26.24 11.44
CA CYS A 646 -13.22 -27.21 10.36
C CYS A 646 -12.45 -28.50 10.59
N ASP A 647 -11.16 -28.43 10.99
CA ASP A 647 -10.31 -29.62 11.08
C ASP A 647 -10.48 -30.37 12.40
N TRP A 648 -10.94 -29.68 13.46
CA TRP A 648 -11.16 -30.33 14.75
C TRP A 648 -12.63 -30.41 15.14
N TYR A 649 -13.32 -29.31 15.35
CA TYR A 649 -14.66 -29.35 15.94
C TYR A 649 -15.67 -30.10 15.06
N ILE A 650 -15.73 -29.82 13.76
CA ILE A 650 -16.60 -30.54 12.83
C ILE A 650 -16.32 -32.03 12.86
N GLU A 651 -15.06 -32.43 12.87
CA GLU A 651 -14.71 -33.86 12.93
C GLU A 651 -15.09 -34.52 14.27
N MET A 652 -14.96 -33.83 15.38
CA MET A 652 -15.33 -34.32 16.70
C MET A 652 -16.83 -34.56 16.87
N VAL A 653 -17.67 -33.77 16.17
CA VAL A 653 -19.14 -33.88 16.32
C VAL A 653 -19.78 -34.81 15.32
N LYS A 654 -19.11 -35.23 14.25
CA LYS A 654 -19.66 -36.14 13.24
C LYS A 654 -20.31 -37.39 13.79
N PRO A 655 -19.76 -38.15 14.76
CA PRO A 655 -20.38 -39.34 15.32
C PRO A 655 -21.75 -39.04 15.97
N ARG A 656 -21.87 -37.88 16.63
CA ARG A 656 -23.14 -37.41 17.25
C ARG A 656 -24.17 -37.04 16.20
N LEU A 657 -23.75 -36.46 15.09
CA LEU A 657 -24.66 -36.06 13.99
C LEU A 657 -25.20 -37.24 13.18
N TRP A 658 -24.37 -38.27 13.00
CA TRP A 658 -24.76 -39.50 12.30
C TRP A 658 -25.71 -40.38 13.12
N ASN A 659 -25.64 -40.34 14.41
CA ASN A 659 -26.61 -40.99 15.30
C ASN A 659 -27.79 -40.06 15.60
N LYS A 660 -28.89 -40.23 14.88
CA LYS A 660 -30.11 -39.42 15.02
C LYS A 660 -30.77 -39.54 16.40
N GLU A 661 -30.45 -40.57 17.16
CA GLU A 661 -30.97 -40.88 18.50
C GLU A 661 -30.07 -40.29 19.57
N ASP A 662 -28.94 -39.69 19.26
CA ASP A 662 -28.02 -39.10 20.24
C ASP A 662 -28.67 -37.91 20.94
N PRO A 663 -28.82 -37.96 22.28
CA PRO A 663 -29.48 -36.92 23.05
C PRO A 663 -28.72 -35.58 23.02
N THR A 664 -27.44 -35.60 22.62
CA THR A 664 -26.60 -34.39 22.56
C THR A 664 -26.49 -33.83 21.13
N ARG A 665 -27.18 -34.42 20.14
CA ARG A 665 -27.15 -34.03 18.75
C ARG A 665 -27.61 -32.58 18.52
N GLU A 666 -28.71 -32.19 19.15
CA GLU A 666 -29.28 -30.84 19.05
C GLU A 666 -28.30 -29.78 19.63
N ALA A 667 -27.62 -30.10 20.72
CA ALA A 667 -26.58 -29.19 21.27
C ALA A 667 -25.38 -29.04 20.30
N ALA A 668 -24.97 -30.14 19.65
CA ALA A 668 -23.92 -30.07 18.62
C ALA A 668 -24.32 -29.23 17.42
N LEU A 669 -25.56 -29.37 16.91
CA LEU A 669 -26.08 -28.59 15.79
C LEU A 669 -26.19 -27.10 16.11
N TRP A 670 -26.67 -26.78 17.31
CA TRP A 670 -26.72 -25.39 17.78
C TRP A 670 -25.31 -24.81 17.85
N THR A 671 -24.36 -25.53 18.46
CA THR A 671 -22.98 -25.07 18.60
C THR A 671 -22.31 -24.86 17.24
N LEU A 672 -22.47 -25.79 16.29
CA LEU A 672 -21.95 -25.63 14.92
C LEU A 672 -22.47 -24.37 14.24
N ARG A 673 -23.77 -24.12 14.32
CA ARG A 673 -24.39 -22.94 13.74
C ARG A 673 -23.95 -21.67 14.43
N GLU A 674 -23.98 -21.63 15.75
CA GLU A 674 -23.62 -20.45 16.57
C GLU A 674 -22.16 -20.06 16.34
N VAL A 675 -21.26 -21.05 16.39
CA VAL A 675 -19.83 -20.82 16.20
C VAL A 675 -19.54 -20.30 14.80
N LEU A 676 -20.11 -20.92 13.75
CA LEU A 676 -19.89 -20.45 12.39
C LEU A 676 -20.49 -19.07 12.19
N SER A 677 -21.71 -18.81 12.66
CA SER A 677 -22.37 -17.51 12.50
C SER A 677 -21.57 -16.37 13.14
N ARG A 678 -21.03 -16.55 14.35
CA ARG A 678 -20.17 -15.57 15.00
C ARG A 678 -18.81 -15.43 14.34
N ALA A 679 -18.20 -16.52 13.91
CA ALA A 679 -16.95 -16.48 13.16
C ALA A 679 -17.10 -15.75 11.81
N LEU A 680 -18.25 -15.93 11.13
CA LEU A 680 -18.57 -15.17 9.92
C LEU A 680 -18.72 -13.67 10.20
N LYS A 681 -19.29 -13.26 11.33
CA LYS A 681 -19.36 -11.86 11.73
C LYS A 681 -17.96 -11.25 11.92
N LEU A 682 -17.01 -11.99 12.51
CA LEU A 682 -15.62 -11.56 12.65
C LEU A 682 -14.88 -11.51 11.31
N LEU A 683 -15.22 -12.38 10.36
CA LEU A 683 -14.62 -12.45 9.03
C LEU A 683 -15.24 -11.45 8.05
N HIS A 684 -16.50 -11.03 8.28
CA HIS A 684 -17.27 -10.21 7.34
C HIS A 684 -16.57 -8.95 6.83
N PRO A 685 -15.86 -8.17 7.65
CA PRO A 685 -15.12 -7.02 7.16
C PRO A 685 -14.09 -7.35 6.08
N PHE A 686 -13.53 -8.55 6.11
CA PHE A 686 -12.49 -9.01 5.18
C PHE A 686 -13.05 -9.67 3.91
N MET A 687 -14.09 -10.51 4.07
CA MET A 687 -14.72 -11.31 3.01
C MET A 687 -16.25 -11.13 3.01
N PRO A 688 -16.72 -9.95 2.57
CA PRO A 688 -18.12 -9.57 2.79
C PRO A 688 -19.14 -10.43 2.03
N PHE A 689 -18.81 -10.94 0.84
CA PHE A 689 -19.80 -11.63 -0.01
C PHE A 689 -20.09 -13.05 0.44
N ILE A 690 -19.07 -13.88 0.64
CA ILE A 690 -19.28 -15.24 1.09
C ILE A 690 -19.86 -15.30 2.49
N THR A 691 -19.43 -14.38 3.36
CA THR A 691 -19.95 -14.32 4.73
C THR A 691 -21.41 -13.96 4.78
N GLU A 692 -21.88 -13.03 3.94
CA GLU A 692 -23.30 -12.68 3.80
C GLU A 692 -24.09 -13.86 3.28
N GLU A 693 -23.65 -14.48 2.18
CA GLU A 693 -24.38 -15.58 1.54
C GLU A 693 -24.56 -16.79 2.48
N VAL A 694 -23.46 -17.16 3.18
CA VAL A 694 -23.50 -18.25 4.16
C VAL A 694 -24.31 -17.88 5.38
N PHE A 695 -24.17 -16.64 5.88
CA PHE A 695 -24.92 -16.17 7.05
C PHE A 695 -26.44 -16.21 6.83
N LEU A 696 -26.90 -15.76 5.66
CA LEU A 696 -28.31 -15.80 5.25
C LEU A 696 -28.86 -17.21 5.09
N SER A 697 -28.01 -18.21 4.84
CA SER A 697 -28.44 -19.62 4.77
C SER A 697 -28.62 -20.25 6.15
N LEU A 698 -27.93 -19.75 7.15
CA LEU A 698 -27.89 -20.32 8.52
C LEU A 698 -28.73 -19.53 9.52
N ASN A 699 -29.12 -18.30 9.22
CA ASN A 699 -29.78 -17.39 10.15
C ASN A 699 -31.03 -16.75 9.52
N GLU A 700 -31.94 -16.30 10.38
CA GLU A 700 -33.16 -15.57 10.00
C GLU A 700 -32.98 -14.04 10.00
N GLU A 701 -31.79 -13.55 10.34
CA GLU A 701 -31.46 -12.13 10.31
C GLU A 701 -31.48 -11.61 8.87
N GLU A 702 -31.78 -10.32 8.72
CA GLU A 702 -31.94 -9.67 7.41
C GLU A 702 -30.62 -9.59 6.62
N SER A 703 -29.51 -9.31 7.30
CA SER A 703 -28.17 -9.22 6.71
C SER A 703 -27.11 -9.21 7.81
N ILE A 704 -25.94 -9.80 7.52
CA ILE A 704 -24.75 -9.70 8.38
C ILE A 704 -24.22 -8.26 8.44
N MET A 705 -24.44 -7.46 7.40
CA MET A 705 -24.03 -6.05 7.28
C MET A 705 -24.53 -5.16 8.43
N ILE A 706 -25.75 -5.45 8.91
CA ILE A 706 -26.43 -4.68 9.96
C ILE A 706 -26.53 -5.45 11.28
N SER A 707 -25.96 -6.66 11.32
CA SER A 707 -25.91 -7.43 12.56
C SER A 707 -24.88 -6.83 13.52
N ALA A 708 -25.10 -7.03 14.83
CA ALA A 708 -24.17 -6.55 15.85
C ALA A 708 -22.82 -7.31 15.78
N TRP A 709 -21.74 -6.55 16.00
CA TRP A 709 -20.40 -7.12 16.21
C TRP A 709 -20.42 -8.05 17.43
N PRO A 710 -19.81 -9.25 17.35
CA PRO A 710 -19.78 -10.17 18.48
C PRO A 710 -19.04 -9.57 19.67
N GLU A 711 -19.57 -9.83 20.87
CA GLU A 711 -18.93 -9.44 22.12
C GLU A 711 -18.49 -10.67 22.92
N CYS A 712 -17.52 -10.49 23.81
CA CYS A 712 -17.12 -11.52 24.74
C CYS A 712 -18.22 -11.73 25.80
N GLU A 713 -18.66 -12.97 25.98
CA GLU A 713 -19.70 -13.33 26.94
C GLU A 713 -19.16 -14.26 28.02
N GLU A 714 -19.37 -13.92 29.28
CA GLU A 714 -18.89 -14.73 30.41
C GLU A 714 -19.47 -16.16 30.41
N ARG A 715 -20.70 -16.33 29.91
CA ARG A 715 -21.35 -17.66 29.78
C ARG A 715 -20.63 -18.63 28.84
N PHE A 716 -19.76 -18.14 27.98
CA PHE A 716 -18.91 -18.93 27.06
C PHE A 716 -17.46 -19.05 27.56
N SER A 717 -17.20 -18.76 28.83
CA SER A 717 -15.90 -18.94 29.46
C SER A 717 -15.79 -20.33 30.11
N PHE A 718 -15.10 -21.27 29.45
CA PHE A 718 -14.91 -22.64 29.86
C PHE A 718 -13.42 -23.05 29.87
N PRO A 719 -12.57 -22.44 30.71
CA PRO A 719 -11.13 -22.63 30.63
C PRO A 719 -10.68 -24.06 30.96
N GLU A 720 -11.40 -24.76 31.86
CA GLU A 720 -11.08 -26.13 32.23
C GLU A 720 -11.37 -27.12 31.09
N ASP A 721 -12.56 -27.02 30.48
CA ASP A 721 -12.94 -27.82 29.31
C ASP A 721 -12.00 -27.54 28.13
N ALA A 722 -11.62 -26.29 27.94
CA ALA A 722 -10.67 -25.90 26.87
C ALA A 722 -9.30 -26.57 27.09
N ALA A 723 -8.76 -26.54 28.32
CA ALA A 723 -7.49 -27.19 28.63
C ALA A 723 -7.55 -28.71 28.47
N GLU A 724 -8.69 -29.32 28.79
CA GLU A 724 -8.93 -30.76 28.57
C GLU A 724 -8.88 -31.12 27.08
N VAL A 725 -9.64 -30.40 26.25
CA VAL A 725 -9.72 -30.68 24.80
C VAL A 725 -8.39 -30.38 24.09
N GLU A 726 -7.66 -29.34 24.49
CA GLU A 726 -6.34 -29.07 23.90
C GLU A 726 -5.36 -30.23 24.23
N ARG A 727 -5.38 -30.79 25.42
CA ARG A 727 -4.55 -31.96 25.75
C ARG A 727 -4.90 -33.17 24.89
N ILE A 728 -6.19 -33.39 24.60
CA ILE A 728 -6.65 -34.45 23.73
C ILE A 728 -6.17 -34.19 22.29
N LYS A 729 -6.24 -32.96 21.79
CA LYS A 729 -5.72 -32.55 20.49
C LYS A 729 -4.22 -32.82 20.39
N ASP A 730 -3.46 -32.47 21.41
CA ASP A 730 -2.01 -32.71 21.45
C ASP A 730 -1.71 -34.21 21.38
N ALA A 731 -2.47 -35.04 22.07
CA ALA A 731 -2.36 -36.50 21.99
C ALA A 731 -2.62 -37.04 20.58
N VAL A 732 -3.70 -36.55 19.92
CA VAL A 732 -4.03 -36.95 18.55
C VAL A 732 -2.99 -36.43 17.55
N ARG A 733 -2.45 -35.22 17.77
CA ARG A 733 -1.37 -34.65 16.92
C ARG A 733 -0.11 -35.51 17.00
N GLU A 734 0.28 -35.93 18.21
CA GLU A 734 1.43 -36.81 18.39
C GLU A 734 1.24 -38.18 17.78
N ILE A 735 0.05 -38.79 17.92
CA ILE A 735 -0.28 -40.04 17.26
C ILE A 735 -0.15 -39.89 15.72
N ARG A 736 -0.71 -38.80 15.15
CA ARG A 736 -0.61 -38.53 13.72
C ARG A 736 0.84 -38.28 13.28
N ARG A 737 1.63 -37.58 14.09
CA ARG A 737 3.06 -37.34 13.86
C ARG A 737 3.85 -38.65 13.80
N ILE A 738 3.63 -39.54 14.79
CA ILE A 738 4.23 -40.88 14.82
C ILE A 738 3.86 -41.66 13.56
N ARG A 739 2.58 -41.73 13.24
CA ARG A 739 2.08 -42.46 12.05
C ARG A 739 2.70 -41.92 10.76
N THR A 740 2.84 -40.61 10.61
CA THR A 740 3.46 -39.98 9.44
C THR A 740 4.95 -40.29 9.38
N SER A 741 5.68 -40.18 10.50
CA SER A 741 7.12 -40.47 10.55
C SER A 741 7.43 -41.94 10.22
N MET A 742 6.50 -42.85 10.51
CA MET A 742 6.62 -44.29 10.27
C MET A 742 5.98 -44.74 8.93
N ASN A 743 5.49 -43.77 8.10
CA ASN A 743 4.81 -44.03 6.83
C ASN A 743 3.64 -45.03 6.96
N VAL A 744 2.88 -44.95 8.05
CA VAL A 744 1.73 -45.82 8.30
C VAL A 744 0.62 -45.58 7.29
N ALA A 745 0.08 -46.62 6.69
CA ALA A 745 -1.00 -46.48 5.72
C ALA A 745 -2.24 -45.78 6.33
N PRO A 746 -2.95 -44.88 5.61
CA PRO A 746 -4.04 -44.08 6.17
C PRO A 746 -5.17 -44.90 6.81
N GLY A 747 -5.43 -46.12 6.30
CA GLY A 747 -6.48 -47.01 6.81
C GLY A 747 -6.04 -47.97 7.95
N GLN A 748 -4.74 -48.06 8.23
CA GLN A 748 -4.22 -48.95 9.28
C GLN A 748 -4.56 -48.36 10.66
N GLN A 749 -5.08 -49.20 11.56
CA GLN A 749 -5.37 -48.84 12.94
C GLN A 749 -4.27 -49.41 13.84
N ALA A 750 -4.05 -48.77 14.98
CA ALA A 750 -3.04 -49.15 15.96
C ALA A 750 -3.63 -49.09 17.38
N GLU A 751 -3.16 -49.93 18.26
CA GLU A 751 -3.45 -49.84 19.70
C GLU A 751 -2.71 -48.64 20.31
N VAL A 752 -3.38 -47.87 21.17
CA VAL A 752 -2.81 -46.66 21.78
C VAL A 752 -2.90 -46.80 23.30
N PHE A 753 -1.76 -46.70 23.95
CA PHE A 753 -1.69 -46.63 25.40
C PHE A 753 -1.48 -45.18 25.84
N VAL A 754 -2.28 -44.70 26.80
CA VAL A 754 -2.10 -43.43 27.45
C VAL A 754 -1.74 -43.67 28.91
N VAL A 755 -0.56 -43.25 29.31
CA VAL A 755 -0.03 -43.46 30.68
C VAL A 755 0.04 -42.11 31.38
N SER A 756 -0.60 -42.03 32.56
CA SER A 756 -0.54 -40.84 33.41
C SER A 756 -0.73 -41.25 34.89
N GLU A 757 0.07 -40.69 35.77
CA GLU A 757 -0.11 -40.88 37.21
C GLU A 757 -1.37 -40.13 37.74
N ASP A 758 -1.80 -39.06 36.97
CA ASP A 758 -2.96 -38.24 37.30
C ASP A 758 -4.26 -38.93 36.81
N LYS A 759 -5.09 -39.36 37.78
CA LYS A 759 -6.37 -40.00 37.47
C LYS A 759 -7.34 -39.06 36.74
N ALA A 760 -7.32 -37.75 37.02
CA ALA A 760 -8.18 -36.76 36.37
C ALA A 760 -7.84 -36.66 34.88
N VAL A 761 -6.55 -36.71 34.53
CA VAL A 761 -6.06 -36.77 33.16
C VAL A 761 -6.55 -38.03 32.46
N LEU A 762 -6.43 -39.20 33.07
CA LEU A 762 -6.93 -40.46 32.50
C LEU A 762 -8.45 -40.43 32.29
N ASP A 763 -9.20 -39.84 33.20
CA ASP A 763 -10.66 -39.72 33.08
C ASP A 763 -11.05 -38.79 31.91
N SER A 764 -10.25 -37.73 31.60
CA SER A 764 -10.45 -36.88 30.44
C SER A 764 -10.24 -37.66 29.12
N PHE A 765 -9.22 -38.47 29.06
CA PHE A 765 -8.97 -39.36 27.90
C PHE A 765 -10.03 -40.45 27.75
N ARG A 766 -10.59 -40.93 28.82
CA ARG A 766 -11.71 -41.91 28.78
C ARG A 766 -12.95 -41.32 28.14
N ARG A 767 -13.27 -40.06 28.44
CA ARG A 767 -14.39 -39.37 27.79
C ARG A 767 -14.14 -39.09 26.30
N ALA A 768 -12.91 -39.11 25.85
CA ALA A 768 -12.49 -38.77 24.50
C ALA A 768 -12.05 -39.99 23.66
N GLU A 769 -12.28 -41.26 24.13
CA GLU A 769 -11.87 -42.46 23.38
C GLU A 769 -12.32 -42.47 21.94
N ASP A 770 -13.52 -41.98 21.64
CA ASP A 770 -14.04 -41.90 20.25
C ASP A 770 -13.21 -40.97 19.37
N PHE A 771 -12.62 -39.90 19.93
CA PHE A 771 -11.73 -39.00 19.18
C PHE A 771 -10.44 -39.71 18.78
N PHE A 772 -9.89 -40.53 19.63
CA PHE A 772 -8.70 -41.34 19.31
C PHE A 772 -9.02 -42.38 18.22
N ARG A 773 -10.21 -43.01 18.28
CA ARG A 773 -10.65 -43.95 17.25
C ARG A 773 -10.83 -43.28 15.86
N VAL A 774 -11.51 -42.13 15.86
CA VAL A 774 -11.84 -41.41 14.58
C VAL A 774 -10.63 -40.61 14.09
N LEU A 775 -10.03 -39.79 14.92
CA LEU A 775 -9.01 -38.83 14.54
C LEU A 775 -7.58 -39.38 14.65
N GLY A 776 -7.32 -40.26 15.61
CA GLY A 776 -6.04 -40.95 15.84
C GLY A 776 -5.90 -42.27 15.10
N ARG A 777 -7.02 -42.82 14.54
CA ARG A 777 -7.07 -44.19 13.95
C ARG A 777 -6.65 -45.26 14.95
N ALA A 778 -7.05 -45.11 16.24
CA ALA A 778 -6.82 -46.09 17.25
C ALA A 778 -7.80 -47.26 17.06
N SER A 779 -7.31 -48.51 17.13
CA SER A 779 -8.14 -49.71 17.24
C SER A 779 -8.72 -49.89 18.63
N GLU A 780 -7.89 -49.63 19.63
CA GLU A 780 -8.21 -49.62 21.03
C GLU A 780 -7.42 -48.56 21.75
N VAL A 781 -7.98 -48.00 22.85
CA VAL A 781 -7.30 -47.05 23.71
C VAL A 781 -7.20 -47.64 25.12
N LYS A 782 -5.99 -47.83 25.63
CA LYS A 782 -5.73 -48.36 26.98
C LYS A 782 -5.20 -47.24 27.86
N LEU A 783 -5.95 -46.96 28.95
CA LEU A 783 -5.65 -45.93 29.93
C LEU A 783 -5.12 -46.56 31.21
N GLN A 784 -3.89 -46.22 31.57
CA GLN A 784 -3.23 -46.84 32.74
C GLN A 784 -2.29 -45.89 33.47
N GLN A 785 -1.97 -46.19 34.73
CA GLN A 785 -1.14 -45.32 35.58
C GLN A 785 0.36 -45.55 35.42
N ASP A 786 0.74 -46.71 34.90
CA ASP A 786 2.14 -47.09 34.69
C ASP A 786 2.35 -47.82 33.37
N LYS A 787 3.58 -48.22 33.06
CA LYS A 787 3.96 -48.90 31.81
C LYS A 787 3.70 -50.41 31.80
N THR A 788 2.94 -50.96 32.72
CA THR A 788 2.70 -52.40 32.80
C THR A 788 2.02 -52.91 31.52
N GLY A 789 2.61 -53.95 30.91
CA GLY A 789 2.08 -54.55 29.67
C GLY A 789 2.39 -53.83 28.38
N ILE A 790 3.14 -52.73 28.38
CA ILE A 790 3.63 -52.03 27.18
C ILE A 790 4.95 -52.66 26.75
N GLN A 791 5.08 -53.00 25.48
CA GLN A 791 6.29 -53.58 24.92
C GLN A 791 7.46 -52.59 24.94
N GLU A 792 8.68 -53.06 25.12
CA GLU A 792 9.87 -52.20 25.18
C GLU A 792 10.16 -51.43 23.88
N ASP A 793 9.73 -51.95 22.73
CA ASP A 793 9.87 -51.39 21.42
C ASP A 793 8.75 -50.41 21.02
N ALA A 794 7.77 -50.19 21.90
CA ALA A 794 6.66 -49.27 21.64
C ALA A 794 7.19 -47.84 21.41
N VAL A 795 6.70 -47.22 20.35
CA VAL A 795 7.03 -45.80 20.02
C VAL A 795 6.27 -44.92 20.99
N SER A 796 6.99 -44.00 21.63
CA SER A 796 6.41 -43.10 22.63
C SER A 796 6.44 -41.62 22.23
N ALA A 797 5.48 -40.85 22.74
CA ALA A 797 5.44 -39.38 22.69
C ALA A 797 5.04 -38.81 24.06
N VAL A 798 5.59 -37.68 24.40
CA VAL A 798 5.28 -36.92 25.61
C VAL A 798 4.27 -35.87 25.31
N ILE A 799 3.22 -35.79 26.09
CA ILE A 799 2.20 -34.72 26.04
C ILE A 799 2.05 -34.10 27.43
N PRO A 800 1.43 -32.93 27.57
CA PRO A 800 1.18 -32.34 28.90
C PRO A 800 0.39 -33.28 29.82
N GLY A 801 1.05 -33.77 30.87
CA GLY A 801 0.45 -34.62 31.93
C GLY A 801 0.31 -36.10 31.56
N ALA A 802 0.76 -36.58 30.38
CA ALA A 802 0.70 -37.98 30.03
C ALA A 802 1.79 -38.40 29.04
N MET A 803 1.94 -39.72 28.85
CA MET A 803 2.75 -40.32 27.78
C MET A 803 1.89 -41.20 26.91
N ILE A 804 2.11 -41.14 25.63
CA ILE A 804 1.46 -42.01 24.64
C ILE A 804 2.45 -43.08 24.20
N TYR A 805 1.96 -44.31 24.07
CA TYR A 805 2.74 -45.43 23.51
C TYR A 805 1.90 -46.12 22.44
N ILE A 806 2.56 -46.46 21.34
CA ILE A 806 1.96 -47.24 20.23
C ILE A 806 2.87 -48.41 19.94
N PRO A 807 2.38 -49.69 19.97
CA PRO A 807 3.19 -50.85 19.64
C PRO A 807 3.83 -50.70 18.28
N PHE A 808 5.12 -51.01 18.16
CA PHE A 808 5.82 -50.89 16.90
C PHE A 808 5.21 -51.80 15.82
N ALA A 809 4.79 -53.01 16.20
CA ALA A 809 4.16 -53.97 15.34
C ALA A 809 2.86 -53.50 14.66
N ASP A 810 2.13 -52.53 15.29
CA ASP A 810 0.92 -51.93 14.76
C ASP A 810 1.21 -50.78 13.76
N LEU A 811 2.41 -50.21 13.84
CA LEU A 811 2.83 -49.10 13.02
C LEU A 811 3.47 -49.54 11.71
N VAL A 812 4.12 -50.72 11.71
CA VAL A 812 4.89 -51.21 10.58
C VAL A 812 4.47 -52.61 10.23
N ASP A 813 4.09 -52.84 8.97
CA ASP A 813 4.03 -54.18 8.41
C ASP A 813 5.46 -54.69 8.26
N VAL A 814 5.91 -55.39 9.30
CA VAL A 814 7.33 -55.79 9.44
C VAL A 814 7.85 -56.53 8.23
N GLU A 815 7.02 -57.39 7.61
CA GLU A 815 7.44 -58.12 6.42
C GLU A 815 7.52 -57.23 5.18
N LYS A 816 6.56 -56.32 4.98
CA LYS A 816 6.66 -55.32 3.88
C LYS A 816 7.79 -54.33 4.08
N GLU A 817 8.05 -53.92 5.31
CA GLU A 817 9.13 -52.98 5.63
C GLU A 817 10.51 -53.67 5.44
N LYS A 818 10.65 -54.91 5.84
CA LYS A 818 11.82 -55.70 5.50
C LYS A 818 12.07 -55.80 3.99
N GLU A 819 10.98 -56.00 3.23
CA GLU A 819 11.08 -56.09 1.78
C GLU A 819 11.39 -54.70 1.16
N ARG A 820 10.80 -53.62 1.70
CA ARG A 820 11.10 -52.24 1.28
C ARG A 820 12.56 -51.89 1.54
N LEU A 821 13.02 -52.16 2.76
CA LEU A 821 14.43 -51.86 3.16
C LEU A 821 15.39 -52.72 2.34
N LYS A 822 15.04 -53.96 2.00
CA LYS A 822 15.87 -54.79 1.13
C LYS A 822 15.97 -54.19 -0.28
N ARG A 823 14.86 -53.73 -0.85
CA ARG A 823 14.87 -53.06 -2.18
C ARG A 823 15.65 -51.78 -2.14
N GLU A 824 15.54 -51.00 -1.04
CA GLU A 824 16.27 -49.75 -0.90
C GLU A 824 17.78 -50.01 -0.71
N GLU A 825 18.17 -51.05 0.03
CA GLU A 825 19.55 -51.49 0.12
C GLU A 825 20.11 -51.85 -1.25
N GLU A 826 19.42 -52.67 -2.01
CA GLU A 826 19.80 -53.06 -3.38
C GLU A 826 19.90 -51.86 -4.32
N ARG A 827 18.98 -50.87 -4.17
CA ARG A 827 19.02 -49.64 -4.93
C ARG A 827 20.25 -48.80 -4.60
N LEU A 828 20.54 -48.59 -3.32
CA LEU A 828 21.70 -47.79 -2.84
C LEU A 828 23.03 -48.45 -3.19
N GLU A 829 23.11 -49.79 -3.09
CA GLU A 829 24.29 -50.54 -3.55
C GLU A 829 24.55 -50.38 -5.07
N ASN A 830 23.49 -50.36 -5.86
CA ASN A 830 23.60 -50.13 -7.30
C ASN A 830 24.03 -48.70 -7.61
N GLU A 831 23.51 -47.69 -6.89
CA GLU A 831 23.92 -46.32 -7.07
C GLU A 831 25.39 -46.05 -6.63
N ILE A 832 25.83 -46.70 -5.56
CA ILE A 832 27.24 -46.66 -5.13
C ILE A 832 28.12 -47.31 -6.19
N ALA A 833 27.75 -48.52 -6.68
CA ALA A 833 28.48 -49.21 -7.72
C ALA A 833 28.56 -48.40 -9.03
N ARG A 834 27.50 -47.68 -9.37
CA ARG A 834 27.48 -46.74 -10.51
C ARG A 834 28.42 -45.56 -10.32
N ALA A 835 28.40 -44.92 -9.14
CA ALA A 835 29.30 -43.84 -8.80
C ALA A 835 30.74 -44.28 -8.78
N ASP A 836 31.03 -45.47 -8.21
CA ASP A 836 32.36 -46.11 -8.24
C ASP A 836 32.83 -46.39 -9.67
N GLY A 837 31.93 -46.91 -10.53
CA GLY A 837 32.22 -47.11 -11.94
C GLY A 837 32.60 -45.82 -12.69
N MET A 838 31.88 -44.74 -12.40
CA MET A 838 32.24 -43.39 -12.94
C MET A 838 33.54 -42.86 -12.40
N LEU A 839 33.78 -43.00 -11.10
CA LEU A 839 35.00 -42.53 -10.44
C LEU A 839 36.25 -43.38 -10.75
N ARG A 840 36.12 -44.64 -11.24
CA ARG A 840 37.21 -45.52 -11.76
C ARG A 840 37.43 -45.36 -13.26
N ASN A 841 36.58 -44.61 -13.97
CA ASN A 841 36.74 -44.45 -15.42
C ASN A 841 37.76 -43.38 -15.73
N GLU A 842 38.96 -43.80 -16.17
CA GLU A 842 40.10 -42.90 -16.52
C GLU A 842 39.69 -41.85 -17.57
N LYS A 843 38.81 -42.16 -18.50
CA LYS A 843 38.31 -41.21 -19.52
C LYS A 843 37.39 -40.14 -18.94
N PHE A 844 36.66 -40.47 -17.88
CA PHE A 844 35.83 -39.53 -17.15
C PHE A 844 36.70 -38.61 -16.31
N LEU A 845 37.64 -39.17 -15.53
CA LEU A 845 38.53 -38.40 -14.67
C LEU A 845 39.44 -37.45 -15.48
N ALA A 846 39.82 -37.80 -16.70
CA ALA A 846 40.66 -36.99 -17.56
C ALA A 846 39.91 -35.86 -18.30
N LYS A 847 38.58 -35.94 -18.45
CA LYS A 847 37.78 -34.97 -19.22
C LYS A 847 36.75 -34.20 -18.43
N ALA A 848 36.34 -34.64 -17.24
CA ALA A 848 35.34 -33.99 -16.42
C ALA A 848 35.93 -32.80 -15.63
N PRO A 849 35.24 -31.67 -15.51
CA PRO A 849 35.60 -30.59 -14.62
C PRO A 849 35.75 -31.10 -13.18
N ALA A 850 36.64 -30.49 -12.39
CA ALA A 850 36.91 -30.90 -11.00
C ALA A 850 35.69 -30.88 -10.10
N ASP A 851 34.77 -29.92 -10.31
CA ASP A 851 33.49 -29.76 -9.62
C ASP A 851 32.54 -30.94 -9.88
N LYS A 852 32.53 -31.53 -11.09
CA LYS A 852 31.73 -32.71 -11.40
C LYS A 852 32.26 -33.98 -10.76
N VAL A 853 33.59 -34.12 -10.66
CA VAL A 853 34.21 -35.23 -9.96
C VAL A 853 33.92 -35.13 -8.44
N ALA A 854 34.08 -33.93 -7.86
CA ALA A 854 33.77 -33.68 -6.46
C ALA A 854 32.27 -33.95 -6.13
N ALA A 855 31.34 -33.52 -7.00
CA ALA A 855 29.92 -33.77 -6.86
C ALA A 855 29.58 -35.27 -6.89
N GLU A 856 30.25 -36.07 -7.72
CA GLU A 856 30.03 -37.51 -7.78
C GLU A 856 30.64 -38.24 -6.57
N GLN A 857 31.74 -37.75 -6.03
CA GLN A 857 32.32 -38.22 -4.76
C GLN A 857 31.38 -37.93 -3.57
N GLU A 858 30.80 -36.74 -3.52
CA GLU A 858 29.87 -36.35 -2.47
C GLU A 858 28.56 -37.17 -2.54
N LYS A 859 28.03 -37.42 -3.74
CA LYS A 859 26.88 -38.33 -3.92
C LYS A 859 27.18 -39.75 -3.45
N ARG A 860 28.35 -40.29 -3.82
CA ARG A 860 28.78 -41.60 -3.36
C ARG A 860 28.81 -41.69 -1.85
N LYS A 861 29.43 -40.73 -1.16
CA LYS A 861 29.51 -40.64 0.29
C LYS A 861 28.11 -40.58 0.91
N LYS A 862 27.23 -39.79 0.33
CA LYS A 862 25.83 -39.66 0.79
C LYS A 862 25.09 -40.98 0.68
N TYR A 863 25.26 -41.73 -0.41
CA TYR A 863 24.63 -43.03 -0.58
C TYR A 863 25.23 -44.08 0.38
N GLU A 864 26.53 -44.03 0.71
CA GLU A 864 27.12 -44.87 1.71
C GLU A 864 26.54 -44.62 3.13
N GLU A 865 26.39 -43.36 3.50
CA GLU A 865 25.74 -42.96 4.77
C GLU A 865 24.28 -43.40 4.83
N MET A 866 23.56 -43.34 3.72
CA MET A 866 22.18 -43.82 3.62
C MET A 866 22.12 -45.37 3.70
N LEU A 867 23.01 -46.03 3.05
CA LEU A 867 23.09 -47.52 3.07
C LEU A 867 23.39 -48.05 4.49
N GLU A 868 24.27 -47.40 5.22
CA GLU A 868 24.58 -47.74 6.62
C GLU A 868 23.33 -47.60 7.52
N LYS A 869 22.57 -46.54 7.37
CA LYS A 869 21.30 -46.33 8.06
C LYS A 869 20.24 -47.40 7.70
N VAL A 870 20.14 -47.76 6.42
CA VAL A 870 19.19 -48.78 5.99
C VAL A 870 19.57 -50.14 6.58
N ARG A 871 20.88 -50.47 6.62
CA ARG A 871 21.38 -51.73 7.24
C ARG A 871 21.15 -51.76 8.75
N GLU A 872 21.34 -50.64 9.44
CA GLU A 872 21.00 -50.53 10.87
C GLU A 872 19.50 -50.79 11.09
N GLN A 873 18.66 -50.15 10.32
CA GLN A 873 17.20 -50.38 10.38
C GLN A 873 16.81 -51.82 10.12
N ARG A 874 17.42 -52.48 9.11
CA ARG A 874 17.18 -53.89 8.86
C ARG A 874 17.62 -54.79 10.03
N LYS A 875 18.76 -54.51 10.65
CA LYS A 875 19.26 -55.20 11.80
C LYS A 875 18.30 -55.10 13.00
N GLN A 876 17.73 -53.89 13.20
CA GLN A 876 16.73 -53.65 14.28
C GLN A 876 15.43 -54.44 14.05
N LEU A 877 15.07 -54.67 12.79
CA LEU A 877 13.89 -55.50 12.42
C LEU A 877 14.15 -57.01 12.42
N GLY A 878 15.33 -57.42 12.79
CA GLY A 878 15.71 -58.86 12.82
C GLY A 878 15.79 -59.49 11.42
N ALA A 879 16.21 -58.73 10.44
CA ALA A 879 16.31 -59.17 9.02
C ALA A 879 17.78 -59.27 8.59
#